data_9eecc2994bfe64fec0e9ae4c040cc5d2
#
_entry.id   9eecc2994bfe64fec0e9ae4c040cc5d2
#
_cell.length_a   1.000
_cell.length_b   1.000
_cell.length_c   1.000
_cell.angle_alpha   90.00
_cell.angle_beta   90.00
_cell.angle_gamma   90.00
#
_symmetry.space_group_name_H-M   'P 1'
#
loop_
_entity.id
_entity.type
_entity.pdbx_description
1 polymer ?
#
loop_
_entity_poly.entity_id
_entity_poly.type
_entity_poly.pdbx_seq_one_letter_code
_entity_poly.pdbx_strand_id
1 'polypeptide(L)'
;MSLILLGRRLRPSCKPENILTTPLHQQSLGLDLWCEYTHLMKSVVTTIGLSLIASMHLWAQHPRYNRLDSIQQLDVVYISSRYNHKEVIPSQTLSGEQLEKLSSNSIADALRYFSGIQLKDYGGVGGIKTVNIRSMGTNHLGISYDGIELGNAQNGQIDLGQFSLDNVEEITLFNGQKSALLQPASDFGHAGAIYIRTRAPRFDEDKNMNLKLSAKYASSDMIRLSGLWEQRLAPRISSSVSAEALTASGKYKFRYRRFRQDGTVAYDTTAIRQNGDIWALRAEGNLHGMLDEGFWKFKVYTYHSERGIPGAIVNNVWRRGERQADHNFFTQGRWQQQLGEKLTTQAVAKYAYYHTHYVNRDTTQLMVDNTYKQQELYFSTSNVYDFLPWWSASLCYDFKWNKLDSDMRQFVEPQRYSNYLSLATALNLPQIKMQGSILMTAVKDHTRKAVSPKSITEYTPAVFVNYTPFETYDLSIRAYAKKSFRMPTFNDLYYTDLGNALLKPESALQYNLGMSYDHQWRTGLFRFFHIQTDAYYNSVHDKIVAYPKGQQFRWTMLNLGKVHIKGIDVEAELTMVPTKDLLVTGRLQYTYQDARDVTDPTDSYYRDQIPYIPWHSGSAIINVQYRNWNLNYSFIYAGERYNQQENIKYNYMQPWYTSDLSLSREFKIKRADCRVMLEVNNVCSQDYDVILNYPMPKRNYGITFDMKI
;
A
#
# COMPACT_ATOMS: atom_id res chain seq x y z
N MET A 1 54.59 -19.04 17.01
CA MET A 1 55.36 -20.17 16.46
C MET A 1 54.86 -20.37 15.06
N SER A 2 55.50 -19.78 14.07
CA SER A 2 56.62 -20.33 13.27
C SER A 2 56.16 -21.55 12.48
N LEU A 3 56.25 -21.69 11.17
CA LEU A 3 57.22 -21.24 10.14
C LEU A 3 56.59 -21.54 8.73
N ILE A 4 56.66 -20.68 7.71
CA ILE A 4 57.69 -20.60 6.65
C ILE A 4 57.43 -21.59 5.49
N LEU A 5 57.30 -21.24 4.26
CA LEU A 5 57.92 -20.51 3.16
C LEU A 5 58.06 -21.36 1.91
N LEU A 6 58.13 -20.71 0.78
CA LEU A 6 58.70 -20.99 -0.56
C LEU A 6 57.71 -21.49 -1.65
N GLY A 7 57.61 -20.89 -2.84
CA GLY A 7 58.38 -19.90 -3.55
C GLY A 7 58.58 -20.25 -5.03
N ARG A 8 58.63 -19.18 -5.85
CA ARG A 8 59.13 -19.04 -7.24
C ARG A 8 58.10 -19.02 -8.37
N ARG A 9 57.84 -17.84 -8.86
CA ARG A 9 58.37 -17.10 -10.05
C ARG A 9 58.76 -17.94 -11.27
N LEU A 10 58.19 -17.54 -12.45
CA LEU A 10 58.91 -17.22 -13.68
C LEU A 10 57.98 -16.51 -14.69
N ARG A 11 58.33 -15.32 -15.11
CA ARG A 11 58.02 -14.68 -16.40
C ARG A 11 59.20 -14.95 -17.33
N PRO A 12 59.02 -14.88 -18.68
CA PRO A 12 59.34 -13.65 -19.43
C PRO A 12 58.41 -13.37 -20.63
N SER A 13 58.07 -12.14 -20.92
CA SER A 13 58.51 -11.12 -21.92
C SER A 13 58.75 -11.62 -23.36
N CYS A 14 58.02 -10.99 -24.32
CA CYS A 14 58.53 -10.30 -25.51
C CYS A 14 57.42 -9.58 -26.29
N LYS A 15 57.67 -8.33 -26.62
CA LYS A 15 57.05 -7.48 -27.64
C LYS A 15 57.93 -7.48 -28.89
N PRO A 16 57.62 -6.69 -29.95
CA PRO A 16 56.40 -6.43 -30.74
C PRO A 16 56.66 -6.66 -32.25
N GLU A 17 55.61 -6.50 -33.08
CA GLU A 17 55.77 -5.77 -34.36
C GLU A 17 54.47 -5.63 -35.13
N ASN A 18 54.37 -4.47 -35.82
CA ASN A 18 53.30 -3.95 -36.63
C ASN A 18 52.92 -4.83 -37.84
N ILE A 19 51.67 -4.63 -38.34
CA ILE A 19 51.33 -4.13 -39.70
C ILE A 19 49.81 -4.23 -39.92
N LEU A 20 49.21 -3.06 -40.21
CA LEU A 20 48.10 -2.68 -41.10
C LEU A 20 47.15 -3.76 -41.67
N THR A 21 45.83 -3.60 -41.49
CA THR A 21 44.77 -3.30 -42.47
C THR A 21 43.39 -3.74 -42.02
N THR A 22 42.53 -2.75 -41.79
CA THR A 22 41.05 -2.63 -42.09
C THR A 22 40.07 -3.80 -41.95
N PRO A 23 38.75 -3.48 -41.89
CA PRO A 23 37.84 -3.92 -40.83
C PRO A 23 36.80 -4.93 -41.32
N LEU A 24 36.36 -5.78 -40.46
CA LEU A 24 35.07 -6.52 -40.55
C LEU A 24 35.07 -7.66 -39.51
N HIS A 25 34.58 -7.40 -38.34
CA HIS A 25 33.94 -8.41 -37.47
C HIS A 25 33.50 -7.81 -36.14
N GLN A 26 32.35 -7.15 -36.18
CA GLN A 26 31.64 -6.76 -34.97
C GLN A 26 30.21 -7.29 -35.06
N GLN A 27 30.06 -8.61 -35.11
CA GLN A 27 28.73 -9.27 -35.03
C GLN A 27 28.70 -10.63 -34.32
N SER A 28 29.79 -11.11 -33.70
CA SER A 28 29.77 -12.43 -33.07
C SER A 28 29.70 -12.46 -31.54
N LEU A 29 29.96 -11.36 -30.84
CA LEU A 29 29.95 -11.33 -29.37
C LEU A 29 28.57 -11.19 -28.73
N GLY A 30 27.53 -10.87 -29.49
CA GLY A 30 26.15 -10.78 -28.99
C GLY A 30 25.38 -12.10 -29.01
N LEU A 31 25.80 -13.06 -29.83
CA LEU A 31 25.10 -14.33 -29.99
C LEU A 31 25.56 -15.40 -28.97
N ASP A 32 26.82 -15.34 -28.55
CA ASP A 32 27.34 -16.32 -27.58
C ASP A 32 26.83 -16.08 -26.15
N LEU A 33 26.66 -14.83 -25.72
CA LEU A 33 26.04 -14.50 -24.44
C LEU A 33 24.54 -14.83 -24.41
N TRP A 34 23.86 -14.78 -25.55
CA TRP A 34 22.44 -15.15 -25.65
C TRP A 34 22.26 -16.67 -25.62
N CYS A 35 23.20 -17.42 -26.17
CA CYS A 35 23.18 -18.87 -26.15
C CYS A 35 23.46 -19.42 -24.74
N GLU A 36 24.40 -18.87 -24.00
CA GLU A 36 24.65 -19.24 -22.60
C GLU A 36 23.48 -18.92 -21.68
N TYR A 37 22.83 -17.75 -21.88
CA TYR A 37 21.67 -17.33 -21.06
C TYR A 37 20.44 -18.20 -21.34
N THR A 38 20.21 -18.62 -22.59
CA THR A 38 19.11 -19.54 -22.94
C THR A 38 19.38 -20.95 -22.48
N HIS A 39 20.64 -21.39 -22.42
CA HIS A 39 21.03 -22.70 -21.85
C HIS A 39 20.88 -22.71 -20.32
N LEU A 40 21.25 -21.61 -19.63
CA LEU A 40 21.08 -21.49 -18.18
C LEU A 40 19.58 -21.44 -17.79
N MET A 41 18.76 -20.68 -18.53
CA MET A 41 17.31 -20.64 -18.34
C MET A 41 16.64 -22.00 -18.62
N LYS A 42 17.04 -22.70 -19.68
CA LYS A 42 16.53 -24.04 -19.98
C LYS A 42 16.95 -25.05 -18.91
N SER A 43 18.18 -24.96 -18.40
CA SER A 43 18.68 -25.82 -17.32
C SER A 43 17.91 -25.57 -16.01
N VAL A 44 17.65 -24.30 -15.62
CA VAL A 44 16.90 -23.95 -14.43
C VAL A 44 15.44 -24.37 -14.54
N VAL A 45 14.79 -24.17 -15.69
CA VAL A 45 13.38 -24.57 -15.91
C VAL A 45 13.26 -26.12 -15.95
N THR A 46 14.23 -26.84 -16.55
CA THR A 46 14.23 -28.29 -16.53
C THR A 46 14.54 -28.84 -15.15
N THR A 47 15.41 -28.22 -14.37
CA THR A 47 15.72 -28.67 -13.00
C THR A 47 14.55 -28.46 -12.08
N ILE A 48 13.82 -27.33 -12.20
CA ILE A 48 12.58 -27.06 -11.46
C ILE A 48 11.47 -28.04 -11.91
N GLY A 49 11.35 -28.33 -13.20
CA GLY A 49 10.39 -29.30 -13.73
C GLY A 49 10.68 -30.73 -13.28
N LEU A 50 11.93 -31.14 -13.20
CA LEU A 50 12.34 -32.44 -12.72
C LEU A 50 12.23 -32.62 -11.21
N SER A 51 12.43 -31.55 -10.42
CA SER A 51 12.20 -31.57 -8.97
C SER A 51 10.71 -31.67 -8.63
N LEU A 52 9.83 -31.07 -9.43
CA LEU A 52 8.37 -31.22 -9.31
C LEU A 52 7.86 -32.62 -9.66
N ILE A 53 8.53 -33.32 -10.57
CA ILE A 53 8.16 -34.70 -10.96
C ILE A 53 8.73 -35.74 -9.98
N ALA A 54 9.90 -35.49 -9.40
CA ALA A 54 10.54 -36.42 -8.44
C ALA A 54 9.82 -36.47 -7.07
N SER A 55 9.04 -35.43 -6.71
CA SER A 55 8.27 -35.37 -5.45
C SER A 55 6.93 -36.13 -5.49
N MET A 56 6.54 -36.71 -6.63
CA MET A 56 5.28 -37.47 -6.77
C MET A 56 5.32 -38.93 -6.27
N HIS A 57 6.44 -39.45 -5.76
CA HIS A 57 6.56 -40.86 -5.36
C HIS A 57 7.14 -41.10 -3.96
N LEU A 58 6.48 -40.56 -2.91
CA LEU A 58 6.73 -41.04 -1.54
C LEU A 58 5.44 -40.96 -0.70
N TRP A 59 4.65 -42.01 -0.76
CA TRP A 59 3.54 -42.22 0.16
C TRP A 59 4.03 -43.03 1.37
N ALA A 60 3.98 -42.41 2.57
CA ALA A 60 4.05 -43.14 3.83
C ALA A 60 3.19 -42.44 4.87
N GLN A 61 2.31 -43.21 5.49
CA GLN A 61 1.34 -42.81 6.50
C GLN A 61 2.01 -42.57 7.86
N HIS A 62 1.82 -41.44 8.52
CA HIS A 62 1.98 -41.24 9.96
C HIS A 62 1.09 -40.12 10.55
N PRO A 63 0.85 -40.07 11.86
CA PRO A 63 -0.34 -39.46 12.47
C PRO A 63 -0.34 -37.92 12.50
N ARG A 64 -1.53 -37.39 12.35
CA ARG A 64 -1.89 -35.99 12.23
C ARG A 64 -1.46 -35.15 13.43
N TYR A 65 -0.59 -34.16 13.22
CA TYR A 65 -0.45 -32.99 14.06
C TYR A 65 -1.10 -31.81 13.31
N ASN A 66 -2.16 -31.25 13.91
CA ASN A 66 -2.87 -30.11 13.34
C ASN A 66 -2.01 -28.84 13.45
N ARG A 67 -1.48 -28.36 12.35
CA ARG A 67 -0.97 -27.01 12.19
C ARG A 67 -1.89 -26.22 11.27
N LEU A 68 -2.72 -25.41 11.88
CA LEU A 68 -3.86 -24.74 11.25
C LEU A 68 -3.68 -23.20 11.19
N ASP A 69 -2.48 -22.68 11.05
CA ASP A 69 -2.26 -21.23 11.09
C ASP A 69 -2.62 -20.47 9.81
N SER A 70 -2.73 -21.15 8.67
CA SER A 70 -3.09 -20.50 7.39
C SER A 70 -4.48 -20.88 6.85
N ILE A 71 -5.05 -21.98 7.30
CA ILE A 71 -6.33 -22.51 6.79
C ILE A 71 -7.52 -22.17 7.71
N GLN A 72 -7.27 -21.93 9.00
CA GLN A 72 -8.33 -21.57 9.98
C GLN A 72 -8.91 -20.17 9.85
N GLN A 73 -8.61 -19.43 8.80
CA GLN A 73 -9.26 -18.14 8.57
C GLN A 73 -10.74 -18.23 8.16
N LEU A 74 -11.33 -19.39 8.12
CA LEU A 74 -12.69 -19.59 7.60
C LEU A 74 -13.76 -19.97 8.61
N ASP A 75 -13.44 -20.39 9.82
CA ASP A 75 -14.46 -20.68 10.84
C ASP A 75 -14.09 -20.17 12.25
N VAL A 76 -14.97 -19.28 12.73
CA VAL A 76 -15.38 -19.05 14.14
C VAL A 76 -14.36 -18.61 15.20
N VAL A 77 -13.09 -18.36 14.95
CA VAL A 77 -12.15 -17.94 16.02
C VAL A 77 -11.66 -16.51 15.82
N TYR A 78 -12.57 -15.58 15.56
CA TYR A 78 -12.18 -14.18 15.27
C TYR A 78 -11.85 -13.33 16.50
N ILE A 79 -12.23 -13.74 17.71
CA ILE A 79 -11.99 -12.96 18.93
C ILE A 79 -10.71 -13.38 19.64
N SER A 80 -10.30 -14.64 19.54
CA SER A 80 -9.06 -15.12 20.20
C SER A 80 -7.81 -15.08 19.31
N SER A 81 -7.96 -15.12 17.98
CA SER A 81 -6.81 -15.09 17.07
C SER A 81 -6.18 -13.72 16.92
N ARG A 82 -6.90 -12.63 17.24
CA ARG A 82 -6.37 -11.27 17.23
C ARG A 82 -5.14 -11.07 18.12
N TYR A 83 -5.04 -11.86 19.18
CA TYR A 83 -4.09 -11.68 20.27
C TYR A 83 -2.99 -12.75 20.37
N ASN A 84 -3.05 -13.78 19.54
CA ASN A 84 -2.12 -14.91 19.64
C ASN A 84 -1.00 -14.90 18.56
N HIS A 85 -1.06 -14.03 17.58
CA HIS A 85 0.01 -13.92 16.58
C HIS A 85 0.90 -12.74 16.87
N LYS A 86 2.01 -13.00 17.57
CA LYS A 86 3.14 -12.07 17.66
C LYS A 86 3.81 -12.02 16.29
N GLU A 87 3.41 -11.03 15.52
CA GLU A 87 4.03 -10.76 14.23
C GLU A 87 5.51 -10.45 14.42
N VAL A 88 6.36 -11.04 13.59
CA VAL A 88 7.80 -10.74 13.60
C VAL A 88 8.04 -9.33 13.09
N ILE A 89 7.16 -8.84 12.23
CA ILE A 89 7.20 -7.51 11.62
C ILE A 89 6.10 -6.64 12.25
N PRO A 90 6.39 -5.37 12.58
CA PRO A 90 5.39 -4.47 13.14
C PRO A 90 4.18 -4.31 12.20
N SER A 91 3.00 -4.55 12.72
CA SER A 91 1.74 -4.40 11.97
C SER A 91 0.70 -3.65 12.77
N GLN A 92 -0.18 -2.96 12.06
CA GLN A 92 -1.34 -2.26 12.60
C GLN A 92 -2.56 -2.70 11.81
N THR A 93 -3.69 -2.93 12.48
CA THR A 93 -4.88 -3.48 11.84
C THR A 93 -6.13 -2.69 12.22
N LEU A 94 -7.00 -2.44 11.23
CA LEU A 94 -8.38 -2.01 11.39
C LEU A 94 -9.30 -3.09 10.82
N SER A 95 -10.15 -3.67 11.65
CA SER A 95 -11.09 -4.71 11.22
C SER A 95 -12.46 -4.14 10.85
N GLY A 96 -13.31 -4.96 10.21
CA GLY A 96 -14.60 -4.57 9.69
C GLY A 96 -15.50 -3.84 10.69
N GLU A 97 -15.60 -4.30 11.94
CA GLU A 97 -16.39 -3.63 12.96
C GLU A 97 -15.86 -2.24 13.31
N GLN A 98 -14.53 -2.08 13.40
CA GLN A 98 -13.93 -0.76 13.62
C GLN A 98 -14.12 0.12 12.39
N LEU A 99 -13.97 -0.42 11.17
CA LEU A 99 -14.20 0.31 9.92
C LEU A 99 -15.65 0.77 9.77
N GLU A 100 -16.63 -0.05 10.15
CA GLU A 100 -18.06 0.30 10.11
C GLU A 100 -18.44 1.43 11.10
N LYS A 101 -17.64 1.63 12.16
CA LYS A 101 -17.84 2.70 13.16
C LYS A 101 -17.19 4.02 12.79
N LEU A 102 -16.20 4.01 11.87
CA LEU A 102 -15.53 5.22 11.40
C LEU A 102 -16.36 5.96 10.35
N SER A 103 -16.34 7.29 10.38
CA SER A 103 -16.95 8.16 9.36
C SER A 103 -16.08 8.21 8.08
N SER A 104 -15.63 7.05 7.60
CA SER A 104 -14.74 6.95 6.44
C SER A 104 -15.54 6.64 5.17
N ASN A 105 -15.22 7.31 4.06
CA ASN A 105 -15.90 7.12 2.79
C ASN A 105 -15.11 6.17 1.84
N SER A 106 -13.82 5.99 2.10
CA SER A 106 -12.92 5.18 1.28
C SER A 106 -11.83 4.54 2.15
N ILE A 107 -11.12 3.57 1.57
CA ILE A 107 -9.94 2.96 2.21
C ILE A 107 -8.91 4.02 2.59
N ALA A 108 -8.69 5.02 1.73
CA ALA A 108 -7.77 6.12 2.01
C ALA A 108 -8.13 6.89 3.29
N ASP A 109 -9.42 7.11 3.54
CA ASP A 109 -9.87 7.82 4.73
C ASP A 109 -9.62 7.00 6.01
N ALA A 110 -9.79 5.67 5.95
CA ALA A 110 -9.50 4.77 7.07
C ALA A 110 -7.99 4.70 7.40
N LEU A 111 -7.12 4.80 6.39
CA LEU A 111 -5.67 4.78 6.58
C LEU A 111 -5.10 5.99 7.34
N ARG A 112 -5.86 7.08 7.47
CA ARG A 112 -5.48 8.24 8.31
C ARG A 112 -5.30 7.89 9.78
N TYR A 113 -5.87 6.78 10.22
CA TYR A 113 -5.85 6.31 11.59
C TYR A 113 -4.74 5.30 11.88
N PHE A 114 -3.75 5.16 10.98
CA PHE A 114 -2.53 4.38 11.21
C PHE A 114 -1.34 5.29 11.50
N SER A 115 -0.49 4.91 12.46
CA SER A 115 0.74 5.62 12.72
C SER A 115 1.72 5.46 11.55
N GLY A 116 2.56 6.46 11.32
CA GLY A 116 3.53 6.46 10.22
C GLY A 116 2.92 6.71 8.83
N ILE A 117 1.59 6.80 8.71
CA ILE A 117 0.88 7.08 7.45
C ILE A 117 0.63 8.59 7.30
N GLN A 118 0.85 9.06 6.09
CA GLN A 118 0.47 10.40 5.65
C GLN A 118 -0.39 10.30 4.40
N LEU A 119 -1.64 10.77 4.50
CA LEU A 119 -2.53 10.86 3.35
C LEU A 119 -2.29 12.17 2.61
N LYS A 120 -2.07 12.09 1.30
CA LYS A 120 -2.14 13.21 0.37
C LYS A 120 -3.52 13.22 -0.26
N ASP A 121 -4.31 14.26 0.03
CA ASP A 121 -5.66 14.46 -0.49
C ASP A 121 -5.69 15.75 -1.32
N TYR A 122 -6.06 15.62 -2.58
CA TYR A 122 -6.08 16.72 -3.55
C TYR A 122 -7.44 17.41 -3.69
N GLY A 123 -8.34 17.20 -2.73
CA GLY A 123 -9.53 17.99 -2.59
C GLY A 123 -10.86 17.23 -2.63
N GLY A 124 -11.41 16.94 -1.45
CA GLY A 124 -12.79 16.51 -1.27
C GLY A 124 -13.13 15.11 -1.78
N VAL A 125 -14.39 14.90 -2.17
CA VAL A 125 -14.92 13.56 -2.49
C VAL A 125 -14.33 13.00 -3.79
N GLY A 126 -14.14 13.85 -4.82
CA GLY A 126 -13.59 13.47 -6.13
C GLY A 126 -12.06 13.56 -6.22
N GLY A 127 -11.37 14.02 -5.17
CA GLY A 127 -9.92 14.18 -5.17
C GLY A 127 -9.17 12.85 -5.20
N ILE A 128 -7.99 12.86 -5.84
CA ILE A 128 -7.06 11.74 -5.80
C ILE A 128 -6.53 11.61 -4.35
N LYS A 129 -6.46 10.37 -3.86
CA LYS A 129 -5.99 10.07 -2.51
C LYS A 129 -4.88 9.04 -2.54
N THR A 130 -3.66 9.47 -2.16
CA THR A 130 -2.49 8.61 -2.10
C THR A 130 -1.88 8.61 -0.70
N VAL A 131 -1.20 7.55 -0.33
CA VAL A 131 -0.60 7.39 1.00
C VAL A 131 0.92 7.27 0.90
N ASN A 132 1.58 7.82 1.88
CA ASN A 132 3.01 7.73 2.11
C ASN A 132 3.27 7.11 3.48
N ILE A 133 4.23 6.21 3.56
CA ILE A 133 4.63 5.55 4.80
C ILE A 133 6.01 6.05 5.23
N ARG A 134 6.15 6.45 6.51
CA ARG A 134 7.42 6.84 7.13
C ARG A 134 8.29 7.71 6.23
N SER A 135 7.68 8.67 5.52
CA SER A 135 8.34 9.65 4.63
C SER A 135 9.13 9.08 3.46
N MET A 136 9.05 7.78 3.18
CA MET A 136 9.80 7.16 2.07
C MET A 136 9.21 7.49 0.69
N GLY A 137 7.96 7.90 0.62
CA GLY A 137 7.24 8.21 -0.62
C GLY A 137 6.17 7.17 -0.94
N THR A 138 5.21 7.58 -1.77
CA THR A 138 4.05 6.76 -2.14
C THR A 138 4.43 5.52 -2.97
N ASN A 139 5.56 5.58 -3.68
CA ASN A 139 5.99 4.54 -4.61
C ASN A 139 6.83 3.42 -3.96
N HIS A 140 7.15 3.54 -2.68
CA HIS A 140 7.80 2.49 -1.88
C HIS A 140 6.80 1.59 -1.13
N LEU A 141 5.51 1.88 -1.27
CA LEU A 141 4.43 1.20 -0.59
C LEU A 141 3.78 0.16 -1.50
N GLY A 142 3.80 -1.10 -1.09
CA GLY A 142 3.01 -2.16 -1.70
C GLY A 142 1.56 -2.08 -1.22
N ILE A 143 0.60 -2.18 -2.13
CA ILE A 143 -0.83 -2.25 -1.80
C ILE A 143 -1.37 -3.55 -2.36
N SER A 144 -1.76 -4.44 -1.47
CA SER A 144 -2.30 -5.76 -1.82
C SER A 144 -3.82 -5.80 -1.59
N TYR A 145 -4.55 -6.27 -2.58
CA TYR A 145 -5.99 -6.49 -2.53
C TYR A 145 -6.29 -8.00 -2.62
N ASP A 146 -6.75 -8.59 -1.53
CA ASP A 146 -6.91 -10.04 -1.37
C ASP A 146 -5.63 -10.86 -1.64
N GLY A 147 -4.47 -10.31 -1.26
CA GLY A 147 -3.19 -10.99 -1.37
C GLY A 147 -2.53 -10.86 -2.73
N ILE A 148 -3.00 -9.95 -3.59
CA ILE A 148 -2.43 -9.66 -4.90
C ILE A 148 -2.17 -8.18 -5.03
N GLU A 149 -0.95 -7.80 -5.41
CA GLU A 149 -0.53 -6.41 -5.54
C GLU A 149 -1.36 -5.65 -6.59
N LEU A 150 -1.84 -4.47 -6.19
CA LEU A 150 -2.39 -3.48 -7.11
C LEU A 150 -1.22 -2.71 -7.74
N GLY A 151 -1.00 -2.90 -9.02
CA GLY A 151 0.09 -2.26 -9.75
C GLY A 151 -0.38 -1.02 -10.50
N ASN A 152 0.48 -0.01 -10.60
CA ASN A 152 0.35 1.09 -11.54
C ASN A 152 1.75 1.45 -12.08
N ALA A 153 2.13 0.83 -13.21
CA ALA A 153 3.44 1.06 -13.81
C ALA A 153 3.56 2.46 -14.43
N GLN A 154 2.44 3.14 -14.73
CA GLN A 154 2.44 4.47 -15.32
C GLN A 154 2.98 5.51 -14.34
N ASN A 155 2.40 5.62 -13.14
CA ASN A 155 2.78 6.65 -12.16
C ASN A 155 3.19 6.10 -10.77
N GLY A 156 3.11 4.78 -10.57
CA GLY A 156 3.51 4.11 -9.34
C GLY A 156 2.57 4.33 -8.14
N GLN A 157 1.48 5.08 -8.32
CA GLN A 157 0.57 5.46 -7.24
C GLN A 157 -0.80 4.84 -7.45
N ILE A 158 -1.38 4.32 -6.39
CA ILE A 158 -2.75 3.79 -6.38
C ILE A 158 -3.66 4.84 -5.73
N ASP A 159 -4.70 5.25 -6.46
CA ASP A 159 -5.77 6.07 -5.89
C ASP A 159 -6.69 5.18 -5.03
N LEU A 160 -6.47 5.22 -3.72
CA LEU A 160 -7.25 4.44 -2.76
C LEU A 160 -8.69 4.95 -2.55
N GLY A 161 -9.03 6.11 -3.12
CA GLY A 161 -10.40 6.60 -3.21
C GLY A 161 -11.29 5.75 -4.12
N GLN A 162 -10.70 4.95 -5.01
CA GLN A 162 -11.44 4.07 -5.93
C GLN A 162 -12.01 2.81 -5.25
N PHE A 163 -11.57 2.46 -4.04
CA PHE A 163 -11.98 1.23 -3.35
C PHE A 163 -12.99 1.53 -2.24
N SER A 164 -14.11 0.80 -2.24
CA SER A 164 -15.16 0.89 -1.22
C SER A 164 -14.71 0.21 0.07
N LEU A 165 -15.19 0.73 1.22
CA LEU A 165 -15.07 0.07 2.52
C LEU A 165 -16.17 -0.97 2.77
N ASP A 166 -17.27 -0.95 2.01
CA ASP A 166 -18.48 -1.74 2.33
C ASP A 166 -18.26 -3.25 2.22
N ASN A 167 -17.30 -3.68 1.39
CA ASN A 167 -16.90 -5.08 1.23
C ASN A 167 -15.54 -5.39 1.88
N VAL A 168 -14.93 -4.44 2.62
CA VAL A 168 -13.65 -4.67 3.29
C VAL A 168 -13.88 -5.29 4.66
N GLU A 169 -13.17 -6.36 4.94
CA GLU A 169 -13.16 -7.00 6.26
C GLU A 169 -12.03 -6.49 7.13
N GLU A 170 -10.87 -6.23 6.52
CA GLU A 170 -9.67 -5.85 7.25
C GLU A 170 -8.72 -5.03 6.38
N ILE A 171 -8.10 -4.05 6.99
CA ILE A 171 -6.96 -3.32 6.44
C ILE A 171 -5.80 -3.49 7.42
N THR A 172 -4.69 -4.07 6.96
CA THR A 172 -3.49 -4.26 7.76
C THR A 172 -2.32 -3.53 7.12
N LEU A 173 -1.63 -2.71 7.88
CA LEU A 173 -0.39 -2.05 7.51
C LEU A 173 0.79 -2.80 8.14
N PHE A 174 1.78 -3.17 7.33
CA PHE A 174 3.08 -3.67 7.79
C PHE A 174 4.16 -2.61 7.54
N ASN A 175 4.92 -2.27 8.56
CA ASN A 175 6.08 -1.40 8.47
C ASN A 175 7.30 -2.19 7.96
N GLY A 176 7.22 -2.70 6.73
CA GLY A 176 8.14 -3.61 6.09
C GLY A 176 7.39 -4.54 5.13
N GLN A 177 7.62 -5.83 5.24
CA GLN A 177 6.90 -6.87 4.51
C GLN A 177 5.94 -7.61 5.44
N LYS A 178 5.04 -8.43 4.91
CA LYS A 178 4.21 -9.33 5.71
C LYS A 178 5.07 -10.40 6.39
N SER A 179 4.73 -10.80 7.62
CA SER A 179 5.46 -11.82 8.38
C SER A 179 5.34 -13.24 7.81
N ALA A 180 4.38 -13.51 6.91
CA ALA A 180 4.17 -14.85 6.36
C ALA A 180 5.25 -15.22 5.34
N LEU A 181 5.71 -16.49 5.35
CA LEU A 181 6.56 -17.03 4.30
C LEU A 181 5.79 -17.32 3.01
N LEU A 182 4.51 -17.69 3.12
CA LEU A 182 3.63 -17.96 1.99
C LEU A 182 3.04 -16.65 1.46
N GLN A 183 3.79 -15.97 0.63
CA GLN A 183 3.42 -14.73 -0.04
C GLN A 183 4.12 -14.61 -1.39
N PRO A 184 3.63 -13.77 -2.32
CA PRO A 184 4.31 -13.48 -3.56
C PRO A 184 5.75 -13.02 -3.37
N ALA A 185 6.64 -13.31 -4.34
CA ALA A 185 8.05 -12.93 -4.26
C ALA A 185 8.21 -11.40 -4.20
N SER A 186 7.40 -10.64 -4.94
CA SER A 186 7.41 -9.17 -4.96
C SER A 186 7.13 -8.54 -3.58
N ASP A 187 6.31 -9.19 -2.74
CA ASP A 187 5.95 -8.69 -1.40
C ASP A 187 7.16 -8.59 -0.45
N PHE A 188 8.21 -9.38 -0.69
CA PHE A 188 9.47 -9.28 0.07
C PHE A 188 10.26 -8.01 -0.22
N GLY A 189 9.96 -7.28 -1.30
CA GLY A 189 10.69 -6.08 -1.76
C GLY A 189 10.20 -4.75 -1.21
N HIS A 190 8.97 -4.66 -0.73
CA HIS A 190 8.36 -3.39 -0.32
C HIS A 190 8.96 -2.81 0.95
N ALA A 191 9.05 -1.48 1.01
CA ALA A 191 9.49 -0.76 2.20
C ALA A 191 8.41 -0.69 3.30
N GLY A 192 7.16 -0.78 2.90
CA GLY A 192 5.96 -0.95 3.70
C GLY A 192 4.86 -1.56 2.84
N ALA A 193 3.87 -2.21 3.45
CA ALA A 193 2.80 -2.86 2.71
C ALA A 193 1.45 -2.72 3.39
N ILE A 194 0.42 -2.41 2.60
CA ILE A 194 -0.97 -2.38 3.03
C ILE A 194 -1.67 -3.59 2.41
N TYR A 195 -2.25 -4.42 3.26
CA TYR A 195 -3.07 -5.56 2.86
C TYR A 195 -4.54 -5.23 3.11
N ILE A 196 -5.32 -5.22 2.04
CA ILE A 196 -6.75 -5.02 2.06
C ILE A 196 -7.39 -6.39 1.82
N ARG A 197 -8.12 -6.88 2.79
CA ARG A 197 -8.83 -8.14 2.69
C ARG A 197 -10.32 -7.89 2.58
N THR A 198 -10.93 -8.41 1.53
CA THR A 198 -12.38 -8.35 1.35
C THR A 198 -13.08 -9.45 2.14
N ARG A 199 -14.33 -9.21 2.45
CA ARG A 199 -15.19 -10.10 3.21
C ARG A 199 -15.35 -11.44 2.49
N ALA A 200 -15.17 -12.53 3.25
CA ALA A 200 -15.56 -13.86 2.81
C ALA A 200 -16.99 -14.15 3.28
N PRO A 201 -17.85 -14.72 2.41
CA PRO A 201 -19.21 -15.06 2.79
C PRO A 201 -19.27 -16.03 3.98
N ARG A 202 -20.08 -15.70 4.98
CA ARG A 202 -20.36 -16.55 6.15
C ARG A 202 -21.86 -16.66 6.31
N PHE A 203 -22.32 -17.88 6.51
CA PHE A 203 -23.76 -18.18 6.58
C PHE A 203 -24.06 -18.85 7.91
N ASP A 204 -25.16 -18.44 8.57
CA ASP A 204 -25.74 -19.18 9.66
C ASP A 204 -26.22 -20.59 9.16
N GLU A 205 -26.44 -21.53 10.07
CA GLU A 205 -26.76 -22.93 9.71
C GLU A 205 -27.96 -23.04 8.78
N ASP A 206 -28.98 -22.19 9.00
CA ASP A 206 -30.21 -22.19 8.23
C ASP A 206 -30.26 -21.21 7.05
N LYS A 207 -29.16 -20.47 6.80
CA LYS A 207 -29.12 -19.47 5.73
C LYS A 207 -28.19 -19.87 4.59
N ASN A 208 -28.64 -19.61 3.37
CA ASN A 208 -27.86 -19.79 2.16
C ASN A 208 -27.58 -18.44 1.43
N MET A 209 -28.10 -17.35 1.99
CA MET A 209 -28.01 -16.03 1.38
C MET A 209 -27.89 -14.96 2.46
N ASN A 210 -27.04 -13.97 2.23
CA ASN A 210 -27.01 -12.71 2.98
C ASN A 210 -27.14 -11.54 2.00
N LEU A 211 -27.81 -10.49 2.43
CA LEU A 211 -27.93 -9.24 1.68
C LEU A 211 -27.64 -8.07 2.62
N LYS A 212 -26.67 -7.22 2.24
CA LYS A 212 -26.41 -5.93 2.91
C LYS A 212 -26.69 -4.82 1.90
N LEU A 213 -27.52 -3.85 2.29
CA LEU A 213 -27.78 -2.63 1.52
C LEU A 213 -27.38 -1.43 2.35
N SER A 214 -26.76 -0.43 1.72
CA SER A 214 -26.34 0.82 2.36
C SER A 214 -26.71 2.02 1.48
N ALA A 215 -27.25 3.05 2.11
CA ALA A 215 -27.56 4.33 1.47
C ALA A 215 -27.00 5.46 2.34
N LYS A 216 -26.18 6.33 1.73
CA LYS A 216 -25.59 7.49 2.41
C LYS A 216 -25.92 8.78 1.63
N TYR A 217 -26.36 9.79 2.36
CA TYR A 217 -26.46 11.16 1.89
C TYR A 217 -25.56 12.05 2.74
N ALA A 218 -24.76 12.92 2.11
CA ALA A 218 -23.86 13.80 2.84
C ALA A 218 -23.69 15.15 2.14
N SER A 219 -23.03 16.08 2.82
CA SER A 219 -22.66 17.40 2.30
C SER A 219 -21.98 17.28 0.93
N SER A 220 -22.02 18.36 0.15
CA SER A 220 -21.60 18.38 -1.27
C SER A 220 -22.50 17.56 -2.19
N ASP A 221 -23.78 17.42 -1.83
CA ASP A 221 -24.80 16.65 -2.55
C ASP A 221 -24.34 15.20 -2.82
N MET A 222 -23.58 14.62 -1.87
CA MET A 222 -23.08 13.27 -2.03
C MET A 222 -24.18 12.26 -1.76
N ILE A 223 -24.43 11.39 -2.74
CA ILE A 223 -25.28 10.22 -2.62
C ILE A 223 -24.42 8.99 -2.92
N ARG A 224 -24.42 8.03 -2.00
CA ARG A 224 -23.77 6.73 -2.18
C ARG A 224 -24.79 5.63 -1.90
N LEU A 225 -24.95 4.73 -2.84
CA LEU A 225 -25.77 3.53 -2.71
C LEU A 225 -24.88 2.33 -2.93
N SER A 226 -24.93 1.36 -2.02
CA SER A 226 -24.18 0.11 -2.17
C SER A 226 -25.00 -1.10 -1.77
N GLY A 227 -24.64 -2.24 -2.35
CA GLY A 227 -25.24 -3.53 -2.06
C GLY A 227 -24.16 -4.62 -2.07
N LEU A 228 -24.26 -5.54 -1.13
CA LEU A 228 -23.47 -6.77 -1.07
C LEU A 228 -24.43 -7.94 -0.97
N TRP A 229 -24.40 -8.83 -1.95
CA TRP A 229 -25.14 -10.08 -1.97
C TRP A 229 -24.16 -11.25 -1.86
N GLU A 230 -24.42 -12.14 -0.92
CA GLU A 230 -23.63 -13.34 -0.69
C GLU A 230 -24.53 -14.56 -0.85
N GLN A 231 -24.07 -15.60 -1.54
CA GLN A 231 -24.84 -16.82 -1.82
C GLN A 231 -23.97 -18.06 -1.62
N ARG A 232 -24.50 -19.05 -0.88
CA ARG A 232 -23.95 -20.39 -0.84
C ARG A 232 -24.42 -21.13 -2.10
N LEU A 233 -23.49 -21.45 -3.01
CA LEU A 233 -23.80 -22.15 -4.26
C LEU A 233 -23.78 -23.67 -4.09
N ALA A 234 -22.88 -24.15 -3.24
CA ALA A 234 -22.70 -25.55 -2.88
C ALA A 234 -22.10 -25.64 -1.46
N PRO A 235 -22.04 -26.82 -0.82
CA PRO A 235 -21.48 -26.96 0.52
C PRO A 235 -20.09 -26.37 0.71
N ARG A 236 -19.27 -26.36 -0.35
CA ARG A 236 -17.89 -25.86 -0.33
C ARG A 236 -17.65 -24.67 -1.27
N ILE A 237 -18.71 -24.13 -1.88
CA ILE A 237 -18.60 -23.04 -2.85
C ILE A 237 -19.55 -21.92 -2.46
N SER A 238 -19.02 -20.71 -2.34
CA SER A 238 -19.82 -19.51 -2.11
C SER A 238 -19.45 -18.41 -3.10
N SER A 239 -20.38 -17.51 -3.35
CA SER A 239 -20.18 -16.33 -4.16
C SER A 239 -20.55 -15.06 -3.40
N SER A 240 -19.94 -13.95 -3.76
CA SER A 240 -20.38 -12.63 -3.36
C SER A 240 -20.35 -11.67 -4.54
N VAL A 241 -21.32 -10.77 -4.59
CA VAL A 241 -21.39 -9.68 -5.55
C VAL A 241 -21.61 -8.40 -4.78
N SER A 242 -20.73 -7.43 -4.96
CA SER A 242 -20.89 -6.08 -4.41
C SER A 242 -20.97 -5.06 -5.54
N ALA A 243 -21.80 -4.05 -5.37
CA ALA A 243 -21.90 -2.92 -6.28
C ALA A 243 -22.08 -1.64 -5.48
N GLU A 244 -21.48 -0.55 -5.94
CA GLU A 244 -21.61 0.78 -5.34
C GLU A 244 -21.72 1.83 -6.44
N ALA A 245 -22.69 2.74 -6.29
CA ALA A 245 -22.84 3.95 -7.09
C ALA A 245 -22.63 5.16 -6.19
N LEU A 246 -21.80 6.09 -6.64
CA LEU A 246 -21.46 7.34 -5.95
C LEU A 246 -21.69 8.51 -6.89
N THR A 247 -22.38 9.55 -6.40
CA THR A 247 -22.41 10.85 -7.06
C THR A 247 -22.22 11.96 -6.03
N ALA A 248 -21.51 13.02 -6.39
CA ALA A 248 -21.36 14.21 -5.56
C ALA A 248 -21.12 15.44 -6.42
N SER A 249 -21.63 16.62 -5.99
CA SER A 249 -21.31 17.90 -6.64
C SER A 249 -19.91 18.38 -6.31
N GLY A 250 -19.31 17.89 -5.23
CA GLY A 250 -17.99 18.28 -4.75
C GLY A 250 -17.88 19.75 -4.33
N LYS A 251 -19.02 20.45 -4.22
CA LYS A 251 -19.04 21.86 -3.85
C LYS A 251 -18.98 22.05 -2.35
N TYR A 252 -18.02 22.85 -1.86
CA TYR A 252 -17.89 23.20 -0.45
C TYR A 252 -17.30 24.60 -0.25
N LYS A 253 -17.64 25.23 0.87
CA LYS A 253 -17.06 26.53 1.26
C LYS A 253 -15.64 26.34 1.76
N PHE A 254 -14.74 27.22 1.33
CA PHE A 254 -13.35 27.27 1.79
C PHE A 254 -12.94 28.73 1.98
N ARG A 255 -11.89 28.95 2.77
CA ARG A 255 -11.17 30.24 2.88
C ARG A 255 -9.78 30.06 2.31
N TYR A 256 -9.40 30.90 1.38
CA TYR A 256 -8.06 30.94 0.80
C TYR A 256 -7.36 32.21 1.30
N ARG A 257 -6.36 32.05 2.18
CA ARG A 257 -5.57 33.13 2.73
C ARG A 257 -4.10 32.90 2.43
N ARG A 258 -3.45 33.91 1.83
CA ARG A 258 -2.02 33.85 1.50
C ARG A 258 -1.34 35.15 1.89
N PHE A 259 -0.09 35.03 2.28
CA PHE A 259 0.75 36.15 2.66
C PHE A 259 1.84 36.37 1.63
N ARG A 260 2.30 37.61 1.45
CA ARG A 260 3.51 37.96 0.71
C ARG A 260 4.73 37.65 1.57
N GLN A 261 5.92 37.75 0.97
CA GLN A 261 7.19 37.53 1.68
C GLN A 261 7.39 38.53 2.85
N ASP A 262 6.87 39.74 2.71
CA ASP A 262 6.90 40.79 3.72
C ASP A 262 5.91 40.57 4.89
N GLY A 263 5.13 39.46 4.85
CA GLY A 263 4.13 39.12 5.86
C GLY A 263 2.78 39.82 5.69
N THR A 264 2.60 40.69 4.67
CA THR A 264 1.30 41.28 4.36
C THR A 264 0.36 40.28 3.69
N VAL A 265 -0.96 40.48 3.85
CA VAL A 265 -1.97 39.62 3.23
C VAL A 265 -1.98 39.85 1.71
N ALA A 266 -1.70 38.82 0.92
CA ALA A 266 -1.84 38.86 -0.53
C ALA A 266 -3.28 38.60 -0.96
N TYR A 267 -3.90 37.59 -0.39
CA TYR A 267 -5.29 37.18 -0.66
C TYR A 267 -5.96 36.71 0.62
N ASP A 268 -7.21 37.11 0.82
CA ASP A 268 -8.11 36.57 1.85
C ASP A 268 -9.51 36.45 1.24
N THR A 269 -9.79 35.30 0.65
CA THR A 269 -10.98 35.05 -0.12
C THR A 269 -11.77 33.91 0.49
N THR A 270 -13.08 34.08 0.64
CA THR A 270 -14.01 33.00 0.97
C THR A 270 -14.86 32.73 -0.26
N ALA A 271 -14.84 31.49 -0.73
CA ALA A 271 -15.51 31.09 -1.95
C ALA A 271 -16.05 29.66 -1.86
N ILE A 272 -16.75 29.23 -2.89
CA ILE A 272 -17.21 27.85 -3.06
C ILE A 272 -16.27 27.14 -4.04
N ARG A 273 -15.65 26.06 -3.60
CA ARG A 273 -14.86 25.16 -4.44
C ARG A 273 -15.74 24.58 -5.53
N GLN A 274 -15.24 24.56 -6.73
CA GLN A 274 -15.93 24.02 -7.92
C GLN A 274 -15.05 23.00 -8.61
N ASN A 275 -15.64 22.27 -9.58
CA ASN A 275 -14.97 21.24 -10.36
C ASN A 275 -14.39 20.13 -9.47
N GLY A 276 -15.11 19.75 -8.42
CA GLY A 276 -14.80 18.60 -7.56
C GLY A 276 -15.89 17.53 -7.63
N ASP A 277 -16.77 17.65 -8.64
CA ASP A 277 -17.85 16.70 -8.90
C ASP A 277 -17.31 15.33 -9.28
N ILE A 278 -18.05 14.31 -8.92
CA ILE A 278 -17.74 12.92 -9.28
C ILE A 278 -19.03 12.14 -9.52
N TRP A 279 -19.00 11.31 -10.52
CA TRP A 279 -19.88 10.16 -10.68
C TRP A 279 -19.02 8.91 -10.79
N ALA A 280 -19.33 7.88 -10.01
CA ALA A 280 -18.58 6.63 -10.03
C ALA A 280 -19.49 5.43 -9.83
N LEU A 281 -19.15 4.35 -10.54
CA LEU A 281 -19.75 3.03 -10.40
C LEU A 281 -18.64 2.02 -10.19
N ARG A 282 -18.75 1.18 -9.17
CA ARG A 282 -17.87 0.05 -8.96
C ARG A 282 -18.65 -1.23 -8.73
N ALA A 283 -18.13 -2.33 -9.24
CA ALA A 283 -18.70 -3.64 -9.04
C ALA A 283 -17.60 -4.67 -8.84
N GLU A 284 -17.86 -5.63 -8.00
CA GLU A 284 -16.94 -6.72 -7.65
C GLU A 284 -17.72 -8.02 -7.52
N GLY A 285 -17.25 -9.07 -8.20
CA GLY A 285 -17.75 -10.43 -8.07
C GLY A 285 -16.67 -11.36 -7.56
N ASN A 286 -16.99 -12.20 -6.58
CA ASN A 286 -16.07 -13.19 -6.02
C ASN A 286 -16.68 -14.57 -6.02
N LEU A 287 -15.86 -15.58 -6.29
CA LEU A 287 -16.13 -16.99 -6.05
C LEU A 287 -15.10 -17.52 -5.07
N HIS A 288 -15.56 -18.25 -4.07
CA HIS A 288 -14.74 -18.88 -3.05
C HIS A 288 -15.02 -20.37 -3.05
N GLY A 289 -13.99 -21.19 -3.12
CA GLY A 289 -14.10 -22.63 -3.03
C GLY A 289 -13.16 -23.17 -1.96
N MET A 290 -13.69 -24.10 -1.15
CA MET A 290 -12.92 -24.83 -0.15
C MET A 290 -12.48 -26.17 -0.71
N LEU A 291 -11.22 -26.51 -0.50
CA LEU A 291 -10.62 -27.81 -0.76
C LEU A 291 -10.40 -28.55 0.56
N ASP A 292 -10.06 -29.84 0.55
CA ASP A 292 -9.85 -30.58 1.79
C ASP A 292 -8.72 -30.00 2.64
N GLU A 293 -7.64 -29.55 1.99
CA GLU A 293 -6.47 -28.94 2.65
C GLU A 293 -6.05 -27.65 1.94
N GLY A 294 -7.04 -26.84 1.52
CA GLY A 294 -6.77 -25.62 0.81
C GLY A 294 -8.02 -24.84 0.42
N PHE A 295 -7.82 -23.84 -0.42
CA PHE A 295 -8.91 -23.04 -0.98
C PHE A 295 -8.53 -22.46 -2.34
N TRP A 296 -9.51 -22.01 -3.06
CA TRP A 296 -9.34 -21.14 -4.20
C TRP A 296 -10.29 -19.95 -4.15
N LYS A 297 -9.85 -18.83 -4.69
CA LYS A 297 -10.63 -17.61 -4.81
C LYS A 297 -10.48 -17.05 -6.22
N PHE A 298 -11.58 -16.66 -6.82
CA PHE A 298 -11.60 -15.95 -8.10
C PHE A 298 -12.35 -14.63 -7.92
N LYS A 299 -11.81 -13.55 -8.48
CA LYS A 299 -12.36 -12.19 -8.36
C LYS A 299 -12.39 -11.51 -9.71
N VAL A 300 -13.45 -10.76 -9.95
CA VAL A 300 -13.57 -9.77 -11.02
C VAL A 300 -13.92 -8.43 -10.39
N TYR A 301 -13.24 -7.38 -10.80
CA TYR A 301 -13.47 -6.02 -10.32
C TYR A 301 -13.56 -5.06 -11.50
N THR A 302 -14.51 -4.14 -11.44
CA THR A 302 -14.60 -3.02 -12.38
C THR A 302 -14.92 -1.72 -11.66
N TYR A 303 -14.32 -0.65 -12.14
CA TYR A 303 -14.55 0.72 -11.67
C TYR A 303 -14.66 1.65 -12.87
N HIS A 304 -15.71 2.45 -12.89
CA HIS A 304 -15.90 3.52 -13.86
C HIS A 304 -16.17 4.82 -13.13
N SER A 305 -15.51 5.91 -13.54
CA SER A 305 -15.78 7.24 -12.97
C SER A 305 -15.54 8.35 -13.97
N GLU A 306 -16.30 9.42 -13.80
CA GLU A 306 -16.04 10.72 -14.39
C GLU A 306 -15.98 11.75 -13.26
N ARG A 307 -14.91 12.54 -13.23
CA ARG A 307 -14.71 13.52 -12.16
C ARG A 307 -14.04 14.79 -12.65
N GLY A 308 -14.39 15.88 -11.98
CA GLY A 308 -13.65 17.10 -12.05
C GLY A 308 -12.43 17.05 -11.13
N ILE A 309 -11.34 17.64 -11.57
CA ILE A 309 -10.15 17.85 -10.75
C ILE A 309 -10.09 19.34 -10.43
N PRO A 310 -10.34 19.71 -9.15
CA PRO A 310 -10.44 21.12 -8.81
C PRO A 310 -9.12 21.89 -8.97
N GLY A 311 -7.97 21.22 -9.07
CA GLY A 311 -6.66 21.80 -9.27
C GLY A 311 -6.17 22.68 -8.09
N ALA A 312 -4.96 23.18 -8.14
CA ALA A 312 -4.42 24.10 -7.15
C ALA A 312 -4.99 25.52 -7.33
N ILE A 313 -5.23 26.23 -6.22
CA ILE A 313 -5.55 27.64 -6.23
C ILE A 313 -4.25 28.43 -6.38
N VAL A 314 -4.06 29.07 -7.53
CA VAL A 314 -2.89 29.92 -7.81
C VAL A 314 -3.37 31.29 -8.19
N ASN A 315 -2.78 32.35 -7.62
CA ASN A 315 -3.13 33.76 -7.88
C ASN A 315 -4.63 34.03 -7.70
N ASN A 316 -5.24 33.46 -6.66
CA ASN A 316 -6.66 33.59 -6.37
C ASN A 316 -7.61 33.04 -7.46
N VAL A 317 -7.12 32.15 -8.33
CA VAL A 317 -7.92 31.45 -9.34
C VAL A 317 -8.26 30.07 -8.80
N TRP A 318 -9.57 29.79 -8.57
CA TRP A 318 -10.07 28.54 -8.01
C TRP A 318 -11.07 27.80 -8.91
N ARG A 319 -11.30 28.31 -10.13
CA ARG A 319 -12.15 27.68 -11.11
C ARG A 319 -11.24 27.06 -12.17
N ARG A 320 -11.11 25.76 -12.16
CA ARG A 320 -10.29 24.97 -13.09
C ARG A 320 -11.19 24.05 -13.90
N GLY A 321 -10.79 23.73 -15.12
CA GLY A 321 -11.55 22.92 -16.06
C GLY A 321 -11.01 21.52 -16.27
N GLU A 322 -10.10 21.05 -15.40
CA GLU A 322 -9.50 19.72 -15.52
C GLU A 322 -10.52 18.62 -15.23
N ARG A 323 -10.57 17.61 -16.11
CA ARG A 323 -11.47 16.47 -16.00
C ARG A 323 -10.70 15.18 -16.17
N GLN A 324 -11.16 14.14 -15.48
CA GLN A 324 -10.63 12.78 -15.64
C GLN A 324 -11.77 11.77 -15.69
N ALA A 325 -11.68 10.88 -16.66
CA ALA A 325 -12.52 9.68 -16.74
C ALA A 325 -11.64 8.44 -16.60
N ASP A 326 -12.04 7.53 -15.72
CA ASP A 326 -11.34 6.27 -15.48
C ASP A 326 -12.25 5.08 -15.80
N HIS A 327 -11.69 4.07 -16.43
CA HIS A 327 -12.31 2.76 -16.58
C HIS A 327 -11.27 1.69 -16.24
N ASN A 328 -11.40 1.10 -15.06
CA ASN A 328 -10.47 0.12 -14.52
C ASN A 328 -11.16 -1.23 -14.43
N PHE A 329 -10.48 -2.25 -14.91
CA PHE A 329 -10.92 -3.63 -14.85
C PHE A 329 -9.76 -4.51 -14.42
N PHE A 330 -9.98 -5.44 -13.48
CA PHE A 330 -9.07 -6.53 -13.26
C PHE A 330 -9.80 -7.82 -12.89
N THR A 331 -9.17 -8.91 -13.24
CA THR A 331 -9.53 -10.25 -12.77
C THR A 331 -8.34 -10.90 -12.12
N GLN A 332 -8.58 -11.64 -11.06
CA GLN A 332 -7.53 -12.31 -10.30
C GLN A 332 -8.00 -13.64 -9.73
N GLY A 333 -7.08 -14.60 -9.71
CA GLY A 333 -7.28 -15.91 -9.11
C GLY A 333 -6.18 -16.21 -8.09
N ARG A 334 -6.55 -16.85 -7.00
CA ARG A 334 -5.63 -17.39 -6.00
C ARG A 334 -6.03 -18.82 -5.69
N TRP A 335 -5.07 -19.70 -5.72
CA TRP A 335 -5.20 -21.08 -5.29
C TRP A 335 -4.13 -21.36 -4.26
N GLN A 336 -4.50 -22.05 -3.18
CA GLN A 336 -3.59 -22.49 -2.11
C GLN A 336 -3.95 -23.90 -1.71
N GLN A 337 -2.96 -24.78 -1.60
CA GLN A 337 -3.13 -26.17 -1.23
C GLN A 337 -1.95 -26.62 -0.37
N GLN A 338 -2.22 -27.39 0.66
CA GLN A 338 -1.22 -28.17 1.36
C GLN A 338 -1.05 -29.51 0.62
N LEU A 339 0.18 -29.79 0.21
CA LEU A 339 0.56 -30.99 -0.51
C LEU A 339 1.35 -31.93 0.41
N GLY A 340 0.63 -32.86 1.03
CA GLY A 340 1.17 -33.70 2.09
C GLY A 340 1.40 -32.91 3.40
N GLU A 341 2.22 -33.44 4.30
CA GLU A 341 2.38 -32.87 5.66
C GLU A 341 3.29 -31.64 5.73
N LYS A 342 4.15 -31.42 4.75
CA LYS A 342 5.27 -30.48 4.86
C LYS A 342 5.28 -29.38 3.80
N LEU A 343 4.57 -29.54 2.68
CA LEU A 343 4.63 -28.61 1.57
C LEU A 343 3.31 -27.86 1.44
N THR A 344 3.34 -26.54 1.53
CA THR A 344 2.21 -25.68 1.20
C THR A 344 2.56 -24.87 -0.03
N THR A 345 1.68 -24.93 -1.04
CA THR A 345 1.87 -24.23 -2.33
C THR A 345 0.74 -23.24 -2.55
N GLN A 346 1.09 -22.11 -3.10
CA GLN A 346 0.14 -21.09 -3.54
C GLN A 346 0.46 -20.68 -4.98
N ALA A 347 -0.57 -20.51 -5.79
CA ALA A 347 -0.48 -19.91 -7.11
C ALA A 347 -1.45 -18.72 -7.21
N VAL A 348 -0.99 -17.66 -7.87
CA VAL A 348 -1.73 -16.42 -8.07
C VAL A 348 -1.61 -16.00 -9.53
N ALA A 349 -2.71 -15.55 -10.12
CA ALA A 349 -2.71 -14.97 -11.46
C ALA A 349 -3.62 -13.73 -11.47
N LYS A 350 -3.21 -12.69 -12.23
CA LYS A 350 -3.98 -11.45 -12.40
C LYS A 350 -3.82 -10.93 -13.82
N TYR A 351 -4.91 -10.45 -14.37
CA TYR A 351 -4.91 -9.58 -15.54
C TYR A 351 -5.61 -8.28 -15.18
N ALA A 352 -5.02 -7.13 -15.54
CA ALA A 352 -5.61 -5.83 -15.31
C ALA A 352 -5.52 -4.95 -16.56
N TYR A 353 -6.56 -4.15 -16.75
CA TYR A 353 -6.67 -3.13 -17.79
C TYR A 353 -7.14 -1.83 -17.13
N TYR A 354 -6.35 -0.77 -17.31
CA TYR A 354 -6.65 0.56 -16.80
C TYR A 354 -6.70 1.53 -17.97
N HIS A 355 -7.79 2.28 -18.07
CA HIS A 355 -8.01 3.30 -19.08
C HIS A 355 -8.30 4.60 -18.37
N THR A 356 -7.48 5.63 -18.64
CA THR A 356 -7.66 6.98 -18.10
C THR A 356 -7.68 7.97 -19.25
N HIS A 357 -8.70 8.80 -19.30
CA HIS A 357 -8.79 9.95 -20.19
C HIS A 357 -8.70 11.22 -19.35
N TYR A 358 -7.67 12.02 -19.58
CA TYR A 358 -7.40 13.27 -18.86
C TYR A 358 -7.47 14.46 -19.79
N VAL A 359 -8.28 15.45 -19.42
CA VAL A 359 -8.51 16.66 -20.20
C VAL A 359 -8.23 17.89 -19.35
N ASN A 360 -7.37 18.79 -19.85
CA ASN A 360 -7.21 20.13 -19.31
C ASN A 360 -7.41 21.15 -20.44
N ARG A 361 -8.50 21.90 -20.37
CA ARG A 361 -8.86 22.96 -21.35
C ARG A 361 -8.56 24.36 -20.83
N ASP A 362 -7.85 24.49 -19.73
CA ASP A 362 -7.46 25.78 -19.18
C ASP A 362 -6.38 26.43 -20.07
N THR A 363 -6.76 27.50 -20.78
CA THR A 363 -5.87 28.23 -21.68
C THR A 363 -4.73 28.96 -20.99
N THR A 364 -4.81 29.11 -19.66
CA THR A 364 -3.73 29.69 -18.82
C THR A 364 -2.66 28.65 -18.47
N GLN A 365 -2.86 27.39 -18.82
CA GLN A 365 -1.97 26.26 -18.61
C GLN A 365 -1.72 25.53 -19.93
N LEU A 366 -0.94 24.46 -19.88
CA LEU A 366 -0.78 23.56 -21.01
C LEU A 366 -2.11 22.83 -21.24
N MET A 367 -2.71 23.05 -22.39
CA MET A 367 -3.88 22.29 -22.82
C MET A 367 -3.46 20.82 -23.04
N VAL A 368 -4.18 19.91 -22.41
CA VAL A 368 -3.95 18.47 -22.49
C VAL A 368 -5.27 17.77 -22.79
N ASP A 369 -5.26 16.84 -23.72
CA ASP A 369 -6.36 15.93 -24.01
C ASP A 369 -5.72 14.58 -24.36
N ASN A 370 -5.46 13.77 -23.34
CA ASN A 370 -4.67 12.54 -23.49
C ASN A 370 -5.41 11.34 -22.91
N THR A 371 -5.27 10.24 -23.61
CA THR A 371 -5.74 8.91 -23.20
C THR A 371 -4.56 8.00 -22.87
N TYR A 372 -4.68 7.30 -21.76
CA TYR A 372 -3.69 6.32 -21.29
C TYR A 372 -4.36 4.96 -21.15
N LYS A 373 -3.73 3.94 -21.70
CA LYS A 373 -4.18 2.54 -21.61
C LYS A 373 -3.05 1.69 -21.06
N GLN A 374 -3.23 1.18 -19.86
CA GLN A 374 -2.26 0.31 -19.20
C GLN A 374 -2.79 -1.10 -19.13
N GLN A 375 -1.95 -2.07 -19.44
CA GLN A 375 -2.21 -3.49 -19.27
C GLN A 375 -1.20 -4.10 -18.33
N GLU A 376 -1.64 -5.04 -17.50
CA GLU A 376 -0.78 -5.81 -16.58
C GLU A 376 -1.16 -7.28 -16.63
N LEU A 377 -0.17 -8.14 -16.79
CA LEU A 377 -0.28 -9.57 -16.55
C LEU A 377 0.67 -9.95 -15.42
N TYR A 378 0.15 -10.63 -14.42
CA TYR A 378 0.91 -11.07 -13.26
C TYR A 378 0.65 -12.52 -12.97
N PHE A 379 1.73 -13.24 -12.66
CA PHE A 379 1.70 -14.63 -12.20
C PHE A 379 2.68 -14.79 -11.05
N SER A 380 2.27 -15.51 -10.01
CA SER A 380 3.11 -15.83 -8.85
C SER A 380 2.93 -17.26 -8.40
N THR A 381 4.02 -17.89 -7.98
CA THR A 381 4.01 -19.17 -7.26
C THR A 381 4.85 -19.04 -6.00
N SER A 382 4.31 -19.52 -4.89
CA SER A 382 4.95 -19.48 -3.57
C SER A 382 4.87 -20.87 -2.96
N ASN A 383 6.01 -21.39 -2.53
CA ASN A 383 6.13 -22.74 -1.97
C ASN A 383 6.82 -22.64 -0.62
N VAL A 384 6.18 -23.15 0.42
CA VAL A 384 6.73 -23.22 1.78
C VAL A 384 6.92 -24.68 2.16
N TYR A 385 8.09 -25.02 2.59
CA TYR A 385 8.42 -26.35 3.08
C TYR A 385 8.82 -26.31 4.55
N ASP A 386 8.11 -27.09 5.36
CA ASP A 386 8.37 -27.25 6.79
C ASP A 386 9.37 -28.37 7.02
N PHE A 387 10.65 -28.04 7.20
CA PHE A 387 11.72 -29.01 7.47
C PHE A 387 11.52 -29.64 8.86
N LEU A 388 11.28 -28.79 9.85
CA LEU A 388 11.06 -29.13 11.24
C LEU A 388 9.90 -28.29 11.82
N PRO A 389 9.30 -28.70 12.94
CA PRO A 389 8.23 -27.92 13.57
C PRO A 389 8.57 -26.44 13.88
N TRP A 390 9.85 -26.13 13.97
CA TRP A 390 10.36 -24.79 14.30
C TRP A 390 11.12 -24.14 13.12
N TRP A 391 11.32 -24.86 11.99
CA TRP A 391 12.08 -24.36 10.84
C TRP A 391 11.34 -24.59 9.53
N SER A 392 11.02 -23.50 8.85
CA SER A 392 10.40 -23.49 7.54
C SER A 392 11.20 -22.63 6.58
N ALA A 393 11.16 -22.97 5.29
CA ALA A 393 11.70 -22.13 4.23
C ALA A 393 10.72 -22.00 3.07
N SER A 394 10.84 -20.89 2.32
CA SER A 394 10.04 -20.67 1.13
C SER A 394 10.88 -20.34 -0.08
N LEU A 395 10.39 -20.76 -1.24
CA LEU A 395 10.87 -20.38 -2.55
C LEU A 395 9.68 -19.81 -3.32
N CYS A 396 9.79 -18.55 -3.74
CA CYS A 396 8.73 -17.84 -4.42
C CYS A 396 9.25 -17.25 -5.73
N TYR A 397 8.43 -17.29 -6.76
CA TYR A 397 8.73 -16.72 -8.07
C TYR A 397 7.54 -15.96 -8.61
N ASP A 398 7.77 -14.70 -9.07
CA ASP A 398 6.76 -13.89 -9.73
C ASP A 398 7.25 -13.44 -11.12
N PHE A 399 6.31 -13.39 -12.04
CA PHE A 399 6.45 -12.75 -13.33
C PHE A 399 5.41 -11.63 -13.45
N LYS A 400 5.84 -10.42 -13.85
CA LYS A 400 4.95 -9.29 -14.12
C LYS A 400 5.30 -8.67 -15.47
N TRP A 401 4.29 -8.52 -16.33
CA TRP A 401 4.38 -7.77 -17.56
C TRP A 401 3.46 -6.56 -17.49
N ASN A 402 4.00 -5.37 -17.82
CA ASN A 402 3.25 -4.14 -17.91
C ASN A 402 3.45 -3.50 -19.29
N LYS A 403 2.39 -2.93 -19.84
CA LYS A 403 2.40 -2.15 -21.08
C LYS A 403 1.63 -0.87 -20.89
N LEU A 404 2.13 0.26 -21.44
CA LEU A 404 1.44 1.53 -21.48
C LEU A 404 1.36 2.03 -22.93
N ASP A 405 0.14 2.34 -23.35
CA ASP A 405 -0.16 3.02 -24.63
C ASP A 405 -0.76 4.39 -24.32
N SER A 406 -0.48 5.38 -25.17
CA SER A 406 -1.06 6.72 -25.10
C SER A 406 -1.11 7.37 -26.46
N ASP A 407 -2.07 8.26 -26.66
CA ASP A 407 -2.20 9.14 -27.83
C ASP A 407 -1.32 10.39 -27.78
N MET A 408 -0.51 10.53 -26.72
CA MET A 408 0.46 11.62 -26.59
C MET A 408 1.43 11.66 -27.78
N ARG A 409 1.72 12.88 -28.23
CA ARG A 409 2.70 13.11 -29.30
C ARG A 409 4.06 12.49 -28.94
N GLN A 410 4.61 11.68 -29.87
CA GLN A 410 5.91 11.00 -29.74
C GLN A 410 6.01 10.03 -28.54
N PHE A 411 4.88 9.48 -28.08
CA PHE A 411 4.89 8.51 -27.02
C PHE A 411 5.65 7.22 -27.41
N VAL A 412 6.41 6.66 -26.49
CA VAL A 412 7.38 5.59 -26.77
C VAL A 412 6.85 4.18 -26.55
N GLU A 413 5.59 4.02 -26.13
CA GLU A 413 4.89 2.74 -25.92
C GLU A 413 5.71 1.74 -25.10
N PRO A 414 6.03 2.05 -23.83
CA PRO A 414 6.92 1.23 -23.03
C PRO A 414 6.24 -0.07 -22.60
N GLN A 415 7.05 -1.13 -22.54
CA GLN A 415 6.71 -2.42 -21.96
C GLN A 415 7.78 -2.79 -20.93
N ARG A 416 7.36 -3.33 -19.79
CA ARG A 416 8.25 -3.78 -18.71
C ARG A 416 8.04 -5.25 -18.43
N TYR A 417 9.11 -5.99 -18.37
CA TYR A 417 9.18 -7.37 -17.93
C TYR A 417 9.91 -7.42 -16.61
N SER A 418 9.26 -7.88 -15.56
CA SER A 418 9.84 -7.99 -14.23
C SER A 418 9.78 -9.44 -13.75
N ASN A 419 10.90 -9.95 -13.29
CA ASN A 419 11.02 -11.27 -12.67
C ASN A 419 11.50 -11.08 -11.24
N TYR A 420 10.85 -11.74 -10.32
CA TYR A 420 11.17 -11.72 -8.90
C TYR A 420 11.41 -13.15 -8.43
N LEU A 421 12.52 -13.40 -7.76
CA LEU A 421 12.83 -14.68 -7.15
C LEU A 421 13.20 -14.45 -5.68
N SER A 422 12.42 -15.00 -4.76
CA SER A 422 12.65 -14.87 -3.33
C SER A 422 12.95 -16.20 -2.69
N LEU A 423 13.98 -16.21 -1.86
CA LEU A 423 14.28 -17.28 -0.91
C LEU A 423 14.11 -16.71 0.50
N ALA A 424 13.27 -17.32 1.31
CA ALA A 424 13.08 -16.89 2.70
C ALA A 424 13.06 -18.08 3.65
N THR A 425 13.40 -17.84 4.91
CA THR A 425 13.39 -18.84 5.98
C THR A 425 12.86 -18.25 7.26
N ALA A 426 12.18 -19.04 8.05
CA ALA A 426 11.69 -18.66 9.39
C ALA A 426 12.06 -19.72 10.42
N LEU A 427 12.50 -19.24 11.59
CA LEU A 427 12.75 -20.02 12.78
C LEU A 427 11.75 -19.60 13.86
N ASN A 428 10.95 -20.53 14.33
CA ASN A 428 9.91 -20.33 15.34
C ASN A 428 10.25 -21.11 16.61
N LEU A 429 11.12 -20.54 17.44
CA LEU A 429 11.46 -21.06 18.77
C LEU A 429 10.48 -20.49 19.82
N PRO A 430 10.36 -21.10 21.00
CA PRO A 430 9.37 -20.66 22.01
C PRO A 430 9.46 -19.18 22.37
N GLN A 431 10.65 -18.62 22.52
CA GLN A 431 10.87 -17.23 22.91
C GLN A 431 11.41 -16.36 21.79
N ILE A 432 11.92 -16.94 20.69
CA ILE A 432 12.57 -16.21 19.60
C ILE A 432 11.96 -16.63 18.27
N LYS A 433 11.43 -15.67 17.52
CA LYS A 433 11.05 -15.86 16.13
C LYS A 433 12.01 -15.08 15.26
N MET A 434 12.55 -15.72 14.23
CA MET A 434 13.45 -15.06 13.28
C MET A 434 12.96 -15.32 11.87
N GLN A 435 13.10 -14.33 11.01
CA GLN A 435 12.84 -14.46 9.58
C GLN A 435 13.95 -13.79 8.79
N GLY A 436 14.51 -14.53 7.82
CA GLY A 436 15.46 -13.99 6.86
C GLY A 436 14.91 -14.15 5.45
N SER A 437 15.19 -13.20 4.57
CA SER A 437 14.81 -13.30 3.15
C SER A 437 15.82 -12.58 2.26
N ILE A 438 15.95 -13.06 1.04
CA ILE A 438 16.63 -12.37 -0.05
C ILE A 438 15.74 -12.41 -1.28
N LEU A 439 15.48 -11.26 -1.88
CA LEU A 439 14.74 -11.12 -3.11
C LEU A 439 15.69 -10.64 -4.21
N MET A 440 15.72 -11.34 -5.33
CA MET A 440 16.30 -10.91 -6.59
C MET A 440 15.18 -10.32 -7.46
N THR A 441 15.36 -9.10 -7.92
CA THR A 441 14.46 -8.41 -8.85
C THR A 441 15.21 -8.14 -10.14
N ALA A 442 14.76 -8.71 -11.26
CA ALA A 442 15.33 -8.49 -12.59
C ALA A 442 14.28 -7.81 -13.48
N VAL A 443 14.59 -6.59 -13.95
CA VAL A 443 13.67 -5.77 -14.75
C VAL A 443 14.29 -5.41 -16.09
N LYS A 444 13.50 -5.55 -17.14
CA LYS A 444 13.86 -5.15 -18.51
C LYS A 444 12.71 -4.36 -19.13
N ASP A 445 13.02 -3.14 -19.55
CA ASP A 445 12.09 -2.31 -20.33
C ASP A 445 12.37 -2.50 -21.82
N HIS A 446 11.29 -2.44 -22.61
CA HIS A 446 11.33 -2.38 -24.06
C HIS A 446 10.46 -1.20 -24.51
N THR A 447 11.00 -0.37 -25.40
CA THR A 447 10.29 0.78 -25.99
C THR A 447 10.25 0.65 -27.50
N ARG A 448 9.12 1.02 -28.11
CA ARG A 448 8.94 0.88 -29.56
C ARG A 448 9.66 1.96 -30.36
N LYS A 449 9.81 3.17 -29.80
CA LYS A 449 10.26 4.38 -30.52
C LYS A 449 11.49 5.04 -29.90
N ALA A 450 12.12 4.44 -28.92
CA ALA A 450 13.30 4.97 -28.25
C ALA A 450 14.27 3.86 -27.83
N VAL A 451 15.48 4.24 -27.41
CA VAL A 451 16.44 3.31 -26.86
C VAL A 451 15.94 2.83 -25.50
N SER A 452 15.80 1.53 -25.35
CA SER A 452 15.40 0.94 -24.08
C SER A 452 16.54 1.07 -23.05
N PRO A 453 16.24 1.37 -21.78
CA PRO A 453 17.23 1.34 -20.71
C PRO A 453 17.89 -0.03 -20.56
N LYS A 454 19.07 -0.04 -19.95
CA LYS A 454 19.73 -1.31 -19.59
C LYS A 454 18.85 -2.12 -18.63
N SER A 455 18.91 -3.44 -18.74
CA SER A 455 18.30 -4.32 -17.74
C SER A 455 18.92 -4.07 -16.37
N ILE A 456 18.09 -4.12 -15.33
CA ILE A 456 18.48 -3.87 -13.95
C ILE A 456 18.24 -5.16 -13.17
N THR A 457 19.23 -5.55 -12.37
CA THR A 457 19.10 -6.64 -11.40
C THR A 457 19.50 -6.13 -10.03
N GLU A 458 18.61 -6.28 -9.05
CA GLU A 458 18.81 -5.83 -7.68
C GLU A 458 18.53 -6.95 -6.68
N TYR A 459 19.28 -6.91 -5.57
CA TYR A 459 19.12 -7.84 -4.46
C TYR A 459 18.69 -7.07 -3.21
N THR A 460 17.63 -7.52 -2.57
CA THR A 460 17.06 -6.89 -1.37
C THR A 460 17.02 -7.90 -0.22
N PRO A 461 18.09 -7.96 0.59
CA PRO A 461 18.12 -8.78 1.80
C PRO A 461 17.29 -8.16 2.93
N ALA A 462 16.72 -9.01 3.79
CA ALA A 462 16.03 -8.60 5.00
C ALA A 462 16.19 -9.64 6.12
N VAL A 463 16.32 -9.16 7.36
CA VAL A 463 16.37 -10.00 8.56
C VAL A 463 15.47 -9.36 9.62
N PHE A 464 14.66 -10.17 10.26
CA PHE A 464 13.71 -9.80 11.30
C PHE A 464 13.86 -10.74 12.48
N VAL A 465 13.78 -10.18 13.68
CA VAL A 465 13.85 -10.92 14.95
C VAL A 465 12.74 -10.41 15.87
N ASN A 466 12.03 -11.32 16.50
CA ASN A 466 11.10 -11.03 17.58
C ASN A 466 11.47 -11.89 18.79
N TYR A 467 11.70 -11.26 19.92
CA TYR A 467 12.05 -11.88 21.19
C TYR A 467 10.94 -11.64 22.23
N THR A 468 10.43 -12.72 22.80
CA THR A 468 9.41 -12.72 23.85
C THR A 468 10.04 -13.22 25.13
N PRO A 469 10.54 -12.31 26.01
CA PRO A 469 11.36 -12.71 27.18
C PRO A 469 10.58 -13.46 28.25
N PHE A 470 9.27 -13.28 28.34
CA PHE A 470 8.45 -13.81 29.42
C PHE A 470 7.30 -14.67 28.88
N GLU A 471 7.04 -15.79 29.50
CA GLU A 471 5.87 -16.65 29.18
C GLU A 471 4.57 -16.09 29.78
N THR A 472 4.66 -15.41 30.93
CA THR A 472 3.51 -14.89 31.69
C THR A 472 3.07 -13.50 31.25
N TYR A 473 3.96 -12.73 30.66
CA TYR A 473 3.71 -11.37 30.18
C TYR A 473 3.81 -11.33 28.69
N ASP A 474 2.83 -10.78 28.04
CA ASP A 474 2.78 -10.65 26.58
C ASP A 474 3.62 -9.46 26.09
N LEU A 475 4.90 -9.46 26.48
CA LEU A 475 5.91 -8.50 26.05
C LEU A 475 6.71 -9.06 24.89
N SER A 476 6.85 -8.28 23.83
CA SER A 476 7.60 -8.64 22.62
C SER A 476 8.55 -7.51 22.24
N ILE A 477 9.80 -7.84 21.96
CA ILE A 477 10.83 -6.92 21.48
C ILE A 477 11.19 -7.34 20.05
N ARG A 478 11.14 -6.41 19.11
CA ARG A 478 11.35 -6.66 17.69
C ARG A 478 12.50 -5.82 17.17
N ALA A 479 13.29 -6.40 16.27
CA ALA A 479 14.29 -5.65 15.52
C ALA A 479 14.32 -6.15 14.07
N TYR A 480 14.58 -5.24 13.12
CA TYR A 480 14.87 -5.66 11.76
C TYR A 480 15.86 -4.73 11.07
N ALA A 481 16.53 -5.31 10.07
CA ALA A 481 17.31 -4.60 9.06
C ALA A 481 16.87 -5.10 7.67
N LYS A 482 16.57 -4.18 6.77
CA LYS A 482 16.04 -4.50 5.44
C LYS A 482 16.54 -3.51 4.38
N LYS A 483 16.87 -4.02 3.19
CA LYS A 483 16.98 -3.21 1.98
C LYS A 483 15.65 -3.29 1.22
N SER A 484 15.15 -2.18 0.71
CA SER A 484 14.05 -2.10 -0.24
C SER A 484 14.49 -1.36 -1.50
N PHE A 485 13.75 -1.56 -2.59
CA PHE A 485 14.11 -1.08 -3.91
C PHE A 485 12.86 -0.68 -4.68
N ARG A 486 12.97 0.38 -5.50
CA ARG A 486 11.89 0.87 -6.34
C ARG A 486 12.39 1.21 -7.74
N MET A 487 11.77 0.63 -8.77
CA MET A 487 11.99 1.03 -10.16
C MET A 487 11.33 2.38 -10.45
N PRO A 488 11.97 3.24 -11.29
CA PRO A 488 11.29 4.40 -11.86
C PRO A 488 10.04 3.97 -12.63
N THR A 489 8.99 4.78 -12.56
CA THR A 489 7.72 4.53 -13.27
C THR A 489 7.86 4.87 -14.77
N PHE A 490 6.87 4.49 -15.55
CA PHE A 490 6.87 4.89 -16.97
C PHE A 490 6.78 6.41 -17.15
N ASN A 491 6.05 7.11 -16.28
CA ASN A 491 6.03 8.57 -16.30
C ASN A 491 7.38 9.18 -15.91
N ASP A 492 8.05 8.62 -14.90
CA ASP A 492 9.39 9.09 -14.51
C ASP A 492 10.39 8.99 -15.67
N LEU A 493 10.31 7.92 -16.46
CA LEU A 493 11.27 7.63 -17.54
C LEU A 493 10.87 8.23 -18.89
N TYR A 494 9.59 8.18 -19.26
CA TYR A 494 9.12 8.29 -20.64
C TYR A 494 8.08 9.37 -20.90
N TYR A 495 7.62 10.10 -19.88
CA TYR A 495 6.65 11.19 -20.11
C TYR A 495 7.32 12.28 -20.95
N THR A 496 6.75 12.60 -22.11
CA THR A 496 7.41 13.26 -23.26
C THR A 496 8.20 14.54 -22.93
N ASP A 497 7.71 15.36 -21.99
CA ASP A 497 8.35 16.63 -21.63
C ASP A 497 9.02 16.62 -20.25
N LEU A 498 8.79 15.59 -19.44
CA LEU A 498 9.15 15.54 -18.02
C LEU A 498 10.00 14.31 -17.68
N GLY A 499 9.87 13.23 -18.45
CA GLY A 499 10.56 11.98 -18.21
C GLY A 499 12.08 12.08 -18.42
N ASN A 500 12.80 11.27 -17.66
CA ASN A 500 14.23 11.15 -17.75
C ASN A 500 14.63 9.67 -17.83
N ALA A 501 14.98 9.21 -19.02
CA ALA A 501 15.39 7.83 -19.27
C ALA A 501 16.70 7.42 -18.57
N LEU A 502 17.45 8.37 -18.01
CA LEU A 502 18.70 8.14 -17.29
C LEU A 502 18.51 7.93 -15.78
N LEU A 503 17.27 7.95 -15.29
CA LEU A 503 16.99 7.74 -13.88
C LEU A 503 17.46 6.37 -13.40
N LYS A 504 18.11 6.39 -12.24
CA LYS A 504 18.48 5.21 -11.48
C LYS A 504 17.31 4.80 -10.58
N PRO A 505 17.20 3.50 -10.24
CA PRO A 505 16.28 3.06 -9.21
C PRO A 505 16.60 3.68 -7.85
N GLU A 506 15.56 3.89 -7.05
CA GLU A 506 15.72 4.26 -5.64
C GLU A 506 15.99 3.01 -4.81
N SER A 507 16.83 3.15 -3.78
CA SER A 507 17.02 2.12 -2.76
C SER A 507 16.91 2.72 -1.37
N ALA A 508 16.38 1.94 -0.42
CA ALA A 508 16.29 2.35 0.97
C ALA A 508 16.82 1.25 1.90
N LEU A 509 17.67 1.63 2.84
CA LEU A 509 18.09 0.81 3.97
C LEU A 509 17.24 1.19 5.18
N GLN A 510 16.60 0.22 5.78
CA GLN A 510 15.66 0.39 6.87
C GLN A 510 16.12 -0.39 8.10
N TYR A 511 16.11 0.27 9.25
CA TYR A 511 16.38 -0.32 10.56
C TYR A 511 15.24 0.03 11.49
N ASN A 512 14.79 -0.91 12.28
CA ASN A 512 13.70 -0.73 13.25
C ASN A 512 14.02 -1.49 14.54
N LEU A 513 13.69 -0.86 15.65
CA LEU A 513 13.66 -1.47 16.96
C LEU A 513 12.31 -1.14 17.59
N GLY A 514 11.55 -2.16 17.93
CA GLY A 514 10.20 -1.97 18.47
C GLY A 514 9.94 -2.83 19.70
N MET A 515 8.90 -2.46 20.42
CA MET A 515 8.39 -3.17 21.58
C MET A 515 6.87 -3.17 21.51
N SER A 516 6.24 -4.27 21.88
CA SER A 516 4.80 -4.32 22.13
C SER A 516 4.49 -5.05 23.41
N TYR A 517 3.43 -4.61 24.06
CA TYR A 517 2.93 -5.22 25.29
C TYR A 517 1.40 -5.33 25.19
N ASP A 518 0.87 -6.53 25.44
CA ASP A 518 -0.54 -6.85 25.48
C ASP A 518 -0.93 -7.33 26.85
N HIS A 519 -2.07 -6.85 27.34
CA HIS A 519 -2.63 -7.36 28.60
C HIS A 519 -4.13 -7.49 28.56
N GLN A 520 -4.63 -8.64 29.00
CA GLN A 520 -6.05 -8.93 29.07
C GLN A 520 -6.47 -9.20 30.53
N TRP A 521 -7.50 -8.49 31.00
CA TRP A 521 -8.13 -8.73 32.29
C TRP A 521 -9.38 -9.56 32.13
N ARG A 522 -9.52 -10.64 32.87
CA ARG A 522 -10.73 -11.48 32.85
C ARG A 522 -11.92 -10.79 33.48
N THR A 523 -11.69 -9.94 34.48
CA THR A 523 -12.71 -9.26 35.30
C THR A 523 -12.30 -7.82 35.58
N GLY A 524 -13.25 -6.97 36.02
CA GLY A 524 -12.99 -5.57 36.40
C GLY A 524 -13.36 -4.57 35.32
N LEU A 525 -12.95 -3.32 35.48
CA LEU A 525 -13.23 -2.20 34.58
C LEU A 525 -12.51 -2.34 33.26
N PHE A 526 -11.23 -2.67 33.32
CA PHE A 526 -10.38 -2.84 32.12
C PHE A 526 -10.52 -4.25 31.58
N ARG A 527 -10.53 -4.40 30.26
CA ARG A 527 -10.60 -5.68 29.56
C ARG A 527 -9.39 -5.98 28.73
N PHE A 528 -8.88 -4.96 28.06
CA PHE A 528 -7.73 -5.09 27.17
C PHE A 528 -6.91 -3.82 27.15
N PHE A 529 -5.60 -3.99 27.13
CA PHE A 529 -4.62 -2.92 26.90
C PHE A 529 -3.57 -3.43 25.93
N HIS A 530 -3.31 -2.64 24.92
CA HIS A 530 -2.24 -2.82 23.95
C HIS A 530 -1.40 -1.56 23.87
N ILE A 531 -0.09 -1.69 23.82
CA ILE A 531 0.84 -0.63 23.46
C ILE A 531 1.93 -1.18 22.57
N GLN A 532 2.20 -0.46 21.48
CA GLN A 532 3.28 -0.75 20.56
C GLN A 532 4.10 0.52 20.31
N THR A 533 5.41 0.41 20.33
CA THR A 533 6.33 1.50 20.00
C THR A 533 7.42 0.99 19.08
N ASP A 534 7.71 1.73 18.01
CA ASP A 534 8.72 1.41 17.02
C ASP A 534 9.60 2.64 16.75
N ALA A 535 10.89 2.55 17.07
CA ALA A 535 11.89 3.53 16.65
C ALA A 535 12.55 3.05 15.35
N TYR A 536 12.73 3.93 14.39
CA TYR A 536 13.27 3.55 13.09
C TYR A 536 14.27 4.57 12.53
N TYR A 537 15.15 4.05 11.67
CA TYR A 537 16.06 4.83 10.85
C TYR A 537 16.05 4.30 9.42
N ASN A 538 15.72 5.16 8.44
CA ASN A 538 15.74 4.84 7.02
C ASN A 538 16.72 5.76 6.30
N SER A 539 17.56 5.19 5.42
CA SER A 539 18.44 5.92 4.53
C SER A 539 18.02 5.64 3.09
N VAL A 540 17.45 6.64 2.42
CA VAL A 540 17.01 6.55 1.03
C VAL A 540 18.09 7.14 0.13
N HIS A 541 18.46 6.40 -0.91
CA HIS A 541 19.46 6.78 -1.91
C HIS A 541 18.84 6.89 -3.29
N ASP A 542 19.37 7.79 -4.13
CA ASP A 542 18.91 8.05 -5.49
C ASP A 542 17.41 8.38 -5.57
N LYS A 543 16.89 9.12 -4.58
CA LYS A 543 15.47 9.45 -4.50
C LYS A 543 14.99 10.20 -5.75
N ILE A 544 13.93 9.70 -6.39
CA ILE A 544 13.35 10.32 -7.57
C ILE A 544 12.35 11.40 -7.13
N VAL A 545 12.60 12.62 -7.55
CA VAL A 545 11.78 13.78 -7.20
C VAL A 545 11.42 14.54 -8.47
N ALA A 546 10.19 15.02 -8.54
CA ALA A 546 9.79 15.97 -9.57
C ALA A 546 10.36 17.34 -9.21
N TYR A 547 11.22 17.88 -10.06
CA TYR A 547 11.89 19.16 -9.86
C TYR A 547 11.38 20.19 -10.88
N PRO A 548 11.00 21.41 -10.47
CA PRO A 548 10.57 22.45 -11.40
C PRO A 548 11.77 22.95 -12.24
N LYS A 549 11.64 22.87 -13.55
CA LYS A 549 12.67 23.31 -14.49
C LYS A 549 12.45 24.78 -14.87
N GLY A 550 13.10 25.70 -14.15
CA GLY A 550 13.07 27.14 -14.41
C GLY A 550 11.73 27.81 -14.05
N GLN A 551 11.49 29.02 -14.58
CA GLN A 551 10.25 29.79 -14.33
C GLN A 551 9.01 29.27 -15.06
N GLN A 552 9.13 28.23 -15.87
CA GLN A 552 8.02 27.57 -16.54
C GLN A 552 7.56 26.41 -15.67
N PHE A 553 6.24 26.17 -15.57
CA PHE A 553 5.59 25.08 -14.86
C PHE A 553 5.94 23.67 -15.42
N ARG A 554 7.15 23.51 -15.94
CA ARG A 554 7.69 22.23 -16.41
C ARG A 554 8.48 21.57 -15.31
N TRP A 555 8.10 20.38 -14.96
CA TRP A 555 8.80 19.53 -13.99
C TRP A 555 9.70 18.58 -14.75
N THR A 556 10.84 18.23 -14.21
CA THR A 556 11.67 17.13 -14.70
C THR A 556 11.91 16.16 -13.55
N MET A 557 12.04 14.87 -13.89
CA MET A 557 12.36 13.86 -12.90
C MET A 557 13.88 13.76 -12.74
N LEU A 558 14.36 13.85 -11.50
CA LEU A 558 15.76 13.74 -11.15
C LEU A 558 15.94 12.76 -9.99
N ASN A 559 17.05 12.04 -9.97
CA ASN A 559 17.52 11.41 -8.76
C ASN A 559 18.15 12.50 -7.88
N LEU A 560 17.41 12.97 -6.90
CA LEU A 560 17.94 13.84 -5.87
C LEU A 560 18.45 12.95 -4.73
N GLY A 561 19.70 12.87 -4.64
CA GLY A 561 20.57 12.43 -3.59
C GLY A 561 20.08 11.50 -2.50
N LYS A 562 20.29 11.93 -1.27
CA LYS A 562 20.18 11.10 -0.07
C LYS A 562 19.26 11.74 0.96
N VAL A 563 18.30 10.96 1.48
CA VAL A 563 17.40 11.38 2.56
C VAL A 563 17.57 10.46 3.77
N HIS A 564 17.81 11.05 4.93
CA HIS A 564 17.84 10.34 6.21
C HIS A 564 16.52 10.59 6.96
N ILE A 565 15.87 9.52 7.39
CA ILE A 565 14.59 9.56 8.08
C ILE A 565 14.76 8.86 9.42
N LYS A 566 14.51 9.59 10.50
CA LYS A 566 14.45 9.05 11.87
C LYS A 566 13.05 9.27 12.40
N GLY A 567 12.54 8.31 13.16
CA GLY A 567 11.23 8.51 13.74
C GLY A 567 10.88 7.51 14.83
N ILE A 568 9.75 7.80 15.46
CA ILE A 568 9.14 6.97 16.48
C ILE A 568 7.64 6.91 16.19
N ASP A 569 7.12 5.70 16.07
CA ASP A 569 5.69 5.43 15.98
C ASP A 569 5.22 4.83 17.31
N VAL A 570 4.10 5.31 17.82
CA VAL A 570 3.44 4.79 19.02
C VAL A 570 1.99 4.50 18.71
N GLU A 571 1.52 3.34 19.11
CA GLU A 571 0.11 2.95 19.10
C GLU A 571 -0.28 2.47 20.49
N ALA A 572 -1.43 2.90 20.98
CA ALA A 572 -2.02 2.39 22.22
C ALA A 572 -3.52 2.15 22.04
N GLU A 573 -4.01 1.04 22.57
CA GLU A 573 -5.45 0.69 22.60
C GLU A 573 -5.85 0.29 24.00
N LEU A 574 -7.00 0.77 24.46
CA LEU A 574 -7.58 0.45 25.76
C LEU A 574 -9.06 0.14 25.60
N THR A 575 -9.48 -1.01 26.13
CA THR A 575 -10.90 -1.41 26.18
C THR A 575 -11.36 -1.49 27.62
N MET A 576 -12.46 -0.81 27.92
CA MET A 576 -13.08 -0.77 29.25
C MET A 576 -14.53 -1.21 29.18
N VAL A 577 -15.01 -1.87 30.24
CA VAL A 577 -16.41 -2.27 30.43
C VAL A 577 -16.88 -1.76 31.79
N PRO A 578 -17.27 -0.44 31.88
CA PRO A 578 -17.71 0.16 33.13
C PRO A 578 -18.97 -0.49 33.70
N THR A 579 -19.87 -0.92 32.82
CA THR A 579 -21.08 -1.65 33.18
C THR A 579 -21.35 -2.76 32.16
N LYS A 580 -22.28 -3.67 32.43
CA LYS A 580 -22.63 -4.77 31.53
C LYS A 580 -23.09 -4.32 30.14
N ASP A 581 -23.66 -3.11 30.05
CA ASP A 581 -24.23 -2.56 28.82
C ASP A 581 -23.34 -1.50 28.17
N LEU A 582 -22.20 -1.14 28.80
CA LEU A 582 -21.35 -0.05 28.36
C LEU A 582 -19.95 -0.57 28.04
N LEU A 583 -19.56 -0.45 26.77
CA LEU A 583 -18.20 -0.73 26.27
C LEU A 583 -17.56 0.57 25.79
N VAL A 584 -16.37 0.86 26.25
CA VAL A 584 -15.57 2.01 25.80
C VAL A 584 -14.23 1.50 25.26
N THR A 585 -13.93 1.86 24.01
CA THR A 585 -12.65 1.55 23.39
C THR A 585 -11.96 2.84 22.97
N GLY A 586 -10.72 3.03 23.41
CA GLY A 586 -9.86 4.14 23.00
C GLY A 586 -8.67 3.64 22.23
N ARG A 587 -8.35 4.26 21.08
CA ARG A 587 -7.13 4.03 20.31
C ARG A 587 -6.42 5.34 20.08
N LEU A 588 -5.12 5.38 20.35
CA LEU A 588 -4.25 6.53 20.18
C LEU A 588 -3.08 6.14 19.30
N GLN A 589 -2.75 7.00 18.36
CA GLN A 589 -1.57 6.87 17.51
C GLN A 589 -0.81 8.17 17.47
N TYR A 590 0.50 8.06 17.51
CA TYR A 590 1.41 9.18 17.46
C TYR A 590 2.63 8.81 16.63
N THR A 591 3.08 9.76 15.82
CA THR A 591 4.29 9.64 15.01
C THR A 591 5.14 10.88 15.15
N TYR A 592 6.41 10.71 15.47
CA TYR A 592 7.45 11.70 15.31
C TYR A 592 8.33 11.33 14.12
N GLN A 593 8.62 12.28 13.21
CA GLN A 593 9.45 12.06 12.03
C GLN A 593 10.40 13.23 11.78
N ASP A 594 11.69 12.93 11.72
CA ASP A 594 12.76 13.83 11.29
C ASP A 594 13.31 13.29 9.96
N ALA A 595 12.86 13.85 8.83
CA ALA A 595 13.19 13.39 7.49
C ALA A 595 13.96 14.47 6.75
N ARG A 596 15.29 14.33 6.64
CA ARG A 596 16.19 15.39 6.17
C ARG A 596 16.86 15.05 4.86
N ASP A 597 16.94 16.06 3.98
CA ASP A 597 17.81 16.01 2.82
C ASP A 597 19.29 16.13 3.26
N VAL A 598 20.10 15.16 2.88
CA VAL A 598 21.54 15.13 3.17
C VAL A 598 22.36 14.88 1.90
N THR A 599 21.83 15.36 0.78
CA THR A 599 22.39 15.16 -0.56
C THR A 599 23.71 15.89 -0.75
N ASP A 600 23.69 17.20 -0.69
CA ASP A 600 24.85 18.05 -0.93
C ASP A 600 24.99 19.08 0.21
N PRO A 601 26.12 19.06 0.96
CA PRO A 601 26.37 20.04 2.01
C PRO A 601 26.39 21.50 1.55
N THR A 602 26.51 21.76 0.26
CA THR A 602 26.56 23.11 -0.32
C THR A 602 25.18 23.67 -0.66
N ASP A 603 24.15 22.83 -0.67
CA ASP A 603 22.77 23.27 -0.91
C ASP A 603 22.21 24.07 0.26
N SER A 604 21.41 25.12 -0.04
CA SER A 604 20.76 25.97 0.96
C SER A 604 19.78 25.22 1.87
N TYR A 605 19.26 24.09 1.41
CA TYR A 605 18.33 23.21 2.11
C TYR A 605 18.99 21.96 2.72
N TYR A 606 20.32 21.92 2.77
CA TYR A 606 21.03 20.79 3.40
C TYR A 606 20.63 20.62 4.87
N ARG A 607 20.17 19.42 5.23
CA ARG A 607 19.59 19.06 6.55
C ARG A 607 18.23 19.68 6.86
N ASP A 608 17.57 20.27 5.90
CA ASP A 608 16.18 20.70 6.04
C ASP A 608 15.22 19.50 5.95
N GLN A 609 14.07 19.64 6.60
CA GLN A 609 12.96 18.67 6.53
C GLN A 609 12.40 18.63 5.12
N ILE A 610 12.26 17.43 4.54
CA ILE A 610 11.69 17.29 3.20
C ILE A 610 10.22 17.75 3.16
N PRO A 611 9.74 18.23 1.99
CA PRO A 611 8.42 18.84 1.85
C PRO A 611 7.27 17.93 2.31
N TYR A 612 6.26 18.56 2.92
CA TYR A 612 4.99 17.96 3.37
C TYR A 612 5.11 16.93 4.49
N ILE A 613 6.24 16.79 5.13
CA ILE A 613 6.43 15.88 6.26
C ILE A 613 6.33 16.66 7.57
N PRO A 614 5.30 16.43 8.41
CA PRO A 614 5.23 17.02 9.73
C PRO A 614 6.18 16.32 10.70
N TRP A 615 6.81 17.06 11.63
CA TRP A 615 7.58 16.45 12.72
C TRP A 615 6.70 15.63 13.65
N HIS A 616 5.48 16.11 13.92
CA HIS A 616 4.53 15.48 14.83
C HIS A 616 3.21 15.26 14.10
N SER A 617 2.68 14.06 14.17
CA SER A 617 1.33 13.74 13.70
C SER A 617 0.71 12.68 14.60
N GLY A 618 -0.61 12.59 14.58
CA GLY A 618 -1.29 11.58 15.36
C GLY A 618 -2.79 11.53 15.12
N SER A 619 -3.40 10.49 15.65
CA SER A 619 -4.85 10.32 15.64
C SER A 619 -5.33 9.69 16.94
N ALA A 620 -6.58 9.97 17.28
CA ALA A 620 -7.26 9.33 18.39
C ALA A 620 -8.66 8.90 17.97
N ILE A 621 -9.09 7.74 18.41
CA ILE A 621 -10.45 7.22 18.22
C ILE A 621 -10.98 6.85 19.60
N ILE A 622 -12.16 7.34 19.96
CA ILE A 622 -12.88 6.92 21.15
C ILE A 622 -14.24 6.42 20.72
N ASN A 623 -14.52 5.17 21.00
CA ASN A 623 -15.78 4.53 20.70
C ASN A 623 -16.50 4.18 22.00
N VAL A 624 -17.73 4.60 22.13
CA VAL A 624 -18.60 4.35 23.28
C VAL A 624 -19.85 3.63 22.80
N GLN A 625 -19.97 2.38 23.17
CA GLN A 625 -21.12 1.56 22.84
C GLN A 625 -21.97 1.33 24.10
N TYR A 626 -23.23 1.78 24.06
CA TYR A 626 -24.19 1.58 25.09
C TYR A 626 -25.45 0.90 24.52
N ARG A 627 -25.61 -0.38 24.81
CA ARG A 627 -26.64 -1.24 24.21
C ARG A 627 -26.58 -1.15 22.67
N ASN A 628 -27.66 -0.63 22.06
CA ASN A 628 -27.80 -0.49 20.60
C ASN A 628 -27.33 0.87 20.07
N TRP A 629 -26.78 1.74 20.93
CA TRP A 629 -26.23 3.03 20.56
C TRP A 629 -24.71 2.96 20.48
N ASN A 630 -24.15 3.59 19.47
CA ASN A 630 -22.72 3.73 19.33
C ASN A 630 -22.37 5.19 19.04
N LEU A 631 -21.55 5.79 19.90
CA LEU A 631 -20.96 7.11 19.72
C LEU A 631 -19.49 6.92 19.39
N ASN A 632 -19.04 7.46 18.27
CA ASN A 632 -17.64 7.46 17.88
C ASN A 632 -17.14 8.89 17.72
N TYR A 633 -16.02 9.21 18.38
CA TYR A 633 -15.27 10.42 18.22
C TYR A 633 -13.91 10.07 17.62
N SER A 634 -13.50 10.78 16.58
CA SER A 634 -12.18 10.64 15.99
C SER A 634 -11.51 12.00 15.82
N PHE A 635 -10.20 12.01 16.09
CA PHE A 635 -9.36 13.19 16.02
C PHE A 635 -8.12 12.90 15.18
N ILE A 636 -7.72 13.84 14.35
CA ILE A 636 -6.50 13.77 13.53
C ILE A 636 -5.76 15.09 13.71
N TYR A 637 -4.42 14.99 13.89
CA TYR A 637 -3.52 16.12 13.99
C TYR A 637 -2.34 15.94 13.03
N ALA A 638 -2.02 16.98 12.26
CA ALA A 638 -0.78 17.10 11.51
C ALA A 638 -0.06 18.39 11.92
N GLY A 639 1.16 18.25 12.40
CA GLY A 639 1.97 19.34 12.90
C GLY A 639 2.49 20.27 11.80
N GLU A 640 3.39 21.14 12.20
CA GLU A 640 4.09 22.06 11.30
C GLU A 640 4.94 21.31 10.27
N ARG A 641 5.04 21.86 9.07
CA ARG A 641 5.75 21.32 7.93
C ARG A 641 6.06 22.40 6.92
N TYR A 642 6.78 22.07 5.87
CA TYR A 642 7.11 22.98 4.78
C TYR A 642 6.62 22.42 3.43
N ASN A 643 6.30 23.32 2.49
CA ASN A 643 5.81 22.95 1.16
C ASN A 643 6.91 22.87 0.10
N GLN A 644 8.12 23.35 0.42
CA GLN A 644 9.32 23.34 -0.43
C GLN A 644 10.50 22.77 0.35
N GLN A 645 11.63 22.56 -0.34
CA GLN A 645 12.85 22.00 0.25
C GLN A 645 13.46 22.91 1.34
N GLU A 646 13.48 24.23 1.13
CA GLU A 646 13.99 25.19 2.11
C GLU A 646 12.97 25.39 3.25
N ASN A 647 13.41 25.20 4.50
CA ASN A 647 12.59 25.37 5.70
C ASN A 647 12.53 26.83 6.17
N ILE A 648 12.19 27.73 5.27
CA ILE A 648 12.02 29.16 5.55
C ILE A 648 10.57 29.52 5.82
N LYS A 649 10.35 30.68 6.45
CA LYS A 649 9.00 31.16 6.84
C LYS A 649 8.02 31.22 5.66
N TYR A 650 8.50 31.55 4.47
CA TYR A 650 7.67 31.61 3.26
C TYR A 650 7.10 30.26 2.85
N ASN A 651 7.85 29.18 3.11
CA ASN A 651 7.47 27.79 2.77
C ASN A 651 6.74 27.10 3.93
N TYR A 652 6.55 27.77 5.05
CA TYR A 652 5.94 27.20 6.23
C TYR A 652 4.44 26.92 6.03
N MET A 653 3.99 25.76 6.46
CA MET A 653 2.59 25.34 6.51
C MET A 653 2.16 25.12 7.95
N GLN A 654 1.10 25.79 8.34
CA GLN A 654 0.55 25.71 9.70
C GLN A 654 0.08 24.29 10.05
N PRO A 655 0.20 23.88 11.31
CA PRO A 655 -0.45 22.68 11.80
C PRO A 655 -1.96 22.77 11.66
N TRP A 656 -2.61 21.62 11.50
CA TRP A 656 -4.06 21.51 11.46
C TRP A 656 -4.54 20.28 12.24
N TYR A 657 -5.81 20.33 12.62
CA TYR A 657 -6.49 19.18 13.21
C TYR A 657 -7.93 19.10 12.70
N THR A 658 -8.48 17.89 12.74
CA THR A 658 -9.92 17.67 12.54
C THR A 658 -10.47 16.82 13.66
N SER A 659 -11.72 17.10 14.03
CA SER A 659 -12.50 16.32 14.97
C SER A 659 -13.78 15.87 14.28
N ASP A 660 -14.05 14.58 14.26
CA ASP A 660 -15.23 14.00 13.65
C ASP A 660 -16.05 13.27 14.70
N LEU A 661 -17.37 13.37 14.62
CA LEU A 661 -18.30 12.74 15.54
C LEU A 661 -19.34 11.96 14.75
N SER A 662 -19.60 10.72 15.13
CA SER A 662 -20.72 9.96 14.61
C SER A 662 -21.52 9.31 15.73
N LEU A 663 -22.85 9.29 15.55
CA LEU A 663 -23.79 8.62 16.43
C LEU A 663 -24.59 7.62 15.61
N SER A 664 -24.57 6.35 15.99
CA SER A 664 -25.37 5.33 15.32
C SER A 664 -26.27 4.59 16.30
N ARG A 665 -27.38 4.08 15.76
CA ARG A 665 -28.32 3.21 16.47
C ARG A 665 -28.66 2.01 15.63
N GLU A 666 -28.57 0.83 16.26
CA GLU A 666 -28.98 -0.43 15.68
C GLU A 666 -30.38 -0.80 16.15
N PHE A 667 -31.20 -1.38 15.27
CA PHE A 667 -32.55 -1.82 15.54
C PHE A 667 -32.98 -2.87 14.53
N LYS A 668 -33.99 -3.66 14.89
CA LYS A 668 -34.52 -4.70 14.01
C LYS A 668 -35.86 -4.29 13.40
N ILE A 669 -35.99 -4.52 12.09
CA ILE A 669 -37.28 -4.44 11.39
C ILE A 669 -37.58 -5.84 10.84
N LYS A 670 -38.53 -6.52 11.45
CA LYS A 670 -38.86 -7.92 11.15
C LYS A 670 -37.60 -8.80 11.24
N ARG A 671 -37.08 -9.28 10.10
CA ARG A 671 -35.90 -10.15 9.99
C ARG A 671 -34.63 -9.38 9.62
N ALA A 672 -34.73 -8.08 9.35
CA ALA A 672 -33.59 -7.26 8.94
C ALA A 672 -32.98 -6.55 10.15
N ASP A 673 -31.67 -6.62 10.29
CA ASP A 673 -30.88 -5.78 11.17
C ASP A 673 -30.59 -4.45 10.48
N CYS A 674 -31.05 -3.36 11.07
CA CYS A 674 -30.94 -2.02 10.50
C CYS A 674 -30.07 -1.15 11.39
N ARG A 675 -29.32 -0.21 10.76
CA ARG A 675 -28.53 0.81 11.44
C ARG A 675 -28.75 2.15 10.78
N VAL A 676 -28.96 3.19 11.59
CA VAL A 676 -28.90 4.59 11.16
C VAL A 676 -27.70 5.23 11.81
N MET A 677 -26.89 5.97 11.05
CA MET A 677 -25.74 6.70 11.55
C MET A 677 -25.80 8.16 11.08
N LEU A 678 -25.61 9.08 12.02
CA LEU A 678 -25.45 10.50 11.79
C LEU A 678 -24.00 10.87 11.97
N GLU A 679 -23.46 11.70 11.07
CA GLU A 679 -22.05 12.07 11.04
C GLU A 679 -21.89 13.59 10.98
N VAL A 680 -20.94 14.10 11.73
CA VAL A 680 -20.47 15.50 11.65
C VAL A 680 -18.95 15.46 11.55
N ASN A 681 -18.42 15.78 10.39
CA ASN A 681 -16.98 15.81 10.15
C ASN A 681 -16.43 17.22 10.26
N ASN A 682 -15.19 17.38 10.72
CA ASN A 682 -14.55 18.65 11.02
C ASN A 682 -15.46 19.55 11.92
N VAL A 683 -15.86 19.03 13.08
CA VAL A 683 -16.78 19.69 14.04
C VAL A 683 -16.35 21.11 14.37
N CYS A 684 -15.04 21.34 14.48
CA CYS A 684 -14.47 22.67 14.79
C CYS A 684 -14.43 23.60 13.57
N SER A 685 -14.85 23.14 12.37
CA SER A 685 -14.85 23.94 11.14
C SER A 685 -13.50 24.57 10.79
N GLN A 686 -12.40 23.80 11.03
CA GLN A 686 -11.05 24.22 10.69
C GLN A 686 -10.90 24.50 9.19
N ASP A 687 -10.21 25.59 8.87
CA ASP A 687 -9.69 25.85 7.53
C ASP A 687 -8.29 25.26 7.43
N TYR A 688 -8.09 24.31 6.54
CA TYR A 688 -6.79 23.65 6.40
C TYR A 688 -6.53 23.18 4.97
N ASP A 689 -5.25 23.08 4.64
CA ASP A 689 -4.75 22.47 3.41
C ASP A 689 -3.90 21.25 3.79
N VAL A 690 -4.16 20.09 3.22
CA VAL A 690 -3.24 18.93 3.29
C VAL A 690 -2.05 19.17 2.37
N ILE A 691 -2.35 19.58 1.15
CA ILE A 691 -1.39 20.04 0.13
C ILE A 691 -1.62 21.53 -0.09
N LEU A 692 -0.57 22.32 -0.17
CA LEU A 692 -0.65 23.76 -0.37
C LEU A 692 -1.53 24.09 -1.58
N ASN A 693 -2.44 25.07 -1.39
CA ASN A 693 -3.41 25.50 -2.41
C ASN A 693 -4.55 24.52 -2.74
N TYR A 694 -4.69 23.45 -1.94
CA TYR A 694 -5.82 22.52 -2.02
C TYR A 694 -6.62 22.59 -0.71
N PRO A 695 -7.46 23.63 -0.53
CA PRO A 695 -8.24 23.78 0.69
C PRO A 695 -9.23 22.63 0.85
N MET A 696 -9.32 22.11 2.07
CA MET A 696 -10.18 20.99 2.43
C MET A 696 -11.59 21.48 2.85
N PRO A 697 -12.59 20.58 2.84
CA PRO A 697 -13.94 20.91 3.29
C PRO A 697 -13.96 21.32 4.76
N LYS A 698 -14.75 22.37 5.07
CA LYS A 698 -15.11 22.75 6.42
C LYS A 698 -16.05 21.70 7.04
N ARG A 699 -16.74 22.07 8.14
CA ARG A 699 -17.73 21.19 8.76
C ARG A 699 -18.72 20.67 7.72
N ASN A 700 -18.92 19.36 7.73
CA ASN A 700 -19.84 18.70 6.83
C ASN A 700 -20.60 17.60 7.57
N TYR A 701 -21.73 17.19 7.01
CA TYR A 701 -22.71 16.32 7.65
C TYR A 701 -23.03 15.14 6.75
N GLY A 702 -23.39 14.03 7.37
CA GLY A 702 -23.84 12.84 6.67
C GLY A 702 -24.89 12.05 7.45
N ILE A 703 -25.69 11.31 6.72
CA ILE A 703 -26.60 10.30 7.24
C ILE A 703 -26.42 9.02 6.44
N THR A 704 -26.27 7.91 7.13
CA THR A 704 -26.16 6.58 6.54
C THR A 704 -27.26 5.68 7.09
N PHE A 705 -27.88 4.92 6.21
CA PHE A 705 -28.81 3.84 6.54
C PHE A 705 -28.27 2.53 5.99
N ASP A 706 -28.08 1.54 6.87
CA ASP A 706 -27.66 0.19 6.52
C ASP A 706 -28.76 -0.80 6.88
N MET A 707 -28.93 -1.84 6.05
CA MET A 707 -29.85 -2.94 6.27
C MET A 707 -29.14 -4.25 5.93
N LYS A 708 -29.18 -5.22 6.85
CA LYS A 708 -28.64 -6.58 6.69
C LYS A 708 -29.79 -7.60 6.86
N ILE A 709 -29.90 -8.57 5.91
CA ILE A 709 -30.95 -9.61 5.90
C ILE A 709 -30.30 -10.98 5.87
#